data_3077af2b66f161138a261ffaf5647252
#
_entry.id   3077af2b66f161138a261ffaf5647252
#
_cell.length_a   1.000
_cell.length_b   1.000
_cell.length_c   1.000
_cell.angle_alpha   90.00
_cell.angle_beta   90.00
_cell.angle_gamma   90.00
#
_symmetry.space_group_name_H-M   'P 1'
#
loop_
_entity.id
_entity.type
_entity.pdbx_description
1 polymer ?
#
loop_
_entity_poly.entity_id
_entity_poly.type
_entity_poly.pdbx_seq_one_letter_code
_entity_poly.pdbx_strand_id
1 'polypeptide(L)'
;VLTLYDFIRSHPFPQKWLVDKLKFYDDKQNLNENIFVQVLFDYARMAVIHCLQLTENSVKMIQEIEKIKLAYEETLLYDKELLNELKSTLENKNWNEISRALKIIKFVALKRLVGYSDDPVKLKVIQNRKDVKEIIKNLTRLFFQSEEQCFEDLKTLRQIISELFELVKDFEERLDLAKNEKNVVDFGDLEHLTLKLLVCKTENGFEKTEIARSLSQQFEFVMVDEYQDTNEAQDLIFRSISDDERNLFVVGDVKQSIYGFRQAMPEIFLRRKQKYKLFDANKEIYPAKIILDKNFRSRKGILGATNFIFSQLMSNSIGEIEYNQEEKLSFGASYDEKNDSDVEIKILDISESEDDGMNVLEARCIAKIIAQMIGENYEIKSENVVRPVTYGDFCILLRSTNKHAADFVKELELCGIPSWSDTSNSFFGTAEISTILSLLKIIDNPIQDIPLLAVLVSPIFGFTPDDLSEIRVTDKEVPLYFALKKQAKLGDKKCRNFLLEIDNYRRLAATLPSDKLIQQIYDKTGYTAVVQAMKEGQLRLNNLRLLIEYARNYEASGYKGLTGFIRFVSRLEEQKADIAASNSISEGANVVKIMSIHRSKGLEFPICILANCSRKFNKDVGDILLHPALGPGIKLLDYENMRKYTTFQRDAIKLDIDKKAMSEELRVLYVAM
;
A
#
# COMPACT_ATOMS: atom_id res chain seq x y z
N VAL A 1 -17.82 6.95 5.13
CA VAL A 1 -18.29 7.92 4.14
C VAL A 1 -17.11 8.43 3.33
N LEU A 2 -16.13 9.10 3.96
CA LEU A 2 -14.96 9.69 3.27
C LEU A 2 -14.24 8.70 2.36
N THR A 3 -13.87 7.52 2.87
CA THR A 3 -13.18 6.48 2.09
C THR A 3 -13.95 6.05 0.85
N LEU A 4 -15.28 5.95 0.94
CA LEU A 4 -16.13 5.62 -0.19
C LEU A 4 -16.25 6.80 -1.16
N TYR A 5 -16.37 8.02 -0.65
CA TYR A 5 -16.37 9.25 -1.45
C TYR A 5 -15.09 9.36 -2.27
N ASP A 6 -13.90 9.24 -1.63
CA ASP A 6 -12.62 9.30 -2.32
C ASP A 6 -12.49 8.19 -3.38
N PHE A 7 -12.99 6.99 -3.07
CA PHE A 7 -12.95 5.87 -3.99
C PHE A 7 -13.78 6.10 -5.25
N ILE A 8 -15.03 6.58 -5.11
CA ILE A 8 -15.93 6.77 -6.27
C ILE A 8 -15.49 7.93 -7.17
N ARG A 9 -14.68 8.85 -6.65
CA ARG A 9 -14.12 9.98 -7.43
C ARG A 9 -13.15 9.54 -8.52
N SER A 10 -12.62 8.33 -8.48
CA SER A 10 -11.82 7.76 -9.59
C SER A 10 -12.68 7.36 -10.81
N HIS A 11 -14.01 7.29 -10.64
CA HIS A 11 -14.94 6.98 -11.74
C HIS A 11 -15.47 8.25 -12.39
N PRO A 12 -15.64 8.25 -13.72
CA PRO A 12 -16.09 9.47 -14.43
C PRO A 12 -17.50 9.92 -14.04
N PHE A 13 -18.36 9.00 -13.59
CA PHE A 13 -19.74 9.27 -13.17
C PHE A 13 -20.04 8.63 -11.81
N PRO A 14 -19.59 9.23 -10.69
CA PRO A 14 -19.74 8.66 -9.35
C PRO A 14 -21.17 8.29 -8.97
N GLN A 15 -22.13 9.17 -9.24
CA GLN A 15 -23.54 8.93 -8.93
C GLN A 15 -24.14 7.75 -9.72
N LYS A 16 -23.73 7.57 -10.97
CA LYS A 16 -24.15 6.41 -11.77
C LYS A 16 -23.56 5.12 -11.21
N TRP A 17 -22.29 5.16 -10.80
CA TRP A 17 -21.63 4.01 -10.18
C TRP A 17 -22.40 3.53 -8.94
N LEU A 18 -22.80 4.45 -8.03
CA LEU A 18 -23.60 4.11 -6.85
C LEU A 18 -24.90 3.39 -7.23
N VAL A 19 -25.65 3.95 -8.19
CA VAL A 19 -26.93 3.37 -8.66
C VAL A 19 -26.71 1.99 -9.29
N ASP A 20 -25.70 1.83 -10.13
CA ASP A 20 -25.43 0.56 -10.82
C ASP A 20 -24.97 -0.53 -9.84
N LYS A 21 -24.18 -0.18 -8.82
CA LYS A 21 -23.74 -1.15 -7.79
C LYS A 21 -24.88 -1.59 -6.88
N LEU A 22 -25.85 -0.72 -6.60
CA LEU A 22 -27.00 -1.09 -5.78
C LEU A 22 -27.85 -2.20 -6.43
N LYS A 23 -27.86 -2.30 -7.77
CA LYS A 23 -28.58 -3.36 -8.50
C LYS A 23 -28.06 -4.78 -8.17
N PHE A 24 -26.80 -4.92 -7.78
CA PHE A 24 -26.21 -6.22 -7.44
C PHE A 24 -26.75 -6.82 -6.13
N TYR A 25 -27.44 -6.00 -5.32
CA TYR A 25 -28.07 -6.37 -4.06
C TYR A 25 -29.59 -6.64 -4.21
N ASP A 26 -30.06 -6.90 -5.44
CA ASP A 26 -31.47 -7.21 -5.70
C ASP A 26 -31.76 -8.65 -5.24
N ASP A 27 -32.69 -8.80 -4.29
CA ASP A 27 -33.15 -10.06 -3.71
C ASP A 27 -34.16 -10.83 -4.61
N LYS A 28 -34.56 -10.21 -5.73
CA LYS A 28 -35.51 -10.81 -6.68
C LYS A 28 -34.84 -11.58 -7.82
N GLN A 29 -33.54 -11.49 -7.95
CA GLN A 29 -32.78 -12.21 -8.97
C GLN A 29 -32.49 -13.65 -8.52
N ASN A 30 -32.30 -14.56 -9.48
CA ASN A 30 -31.80 -15.91 -9.22
C ASN A 30 -30.42 -15.82 -8.53
N LEU A 31 -30.27 -16.42 -7.33
CA LEU A 31 -29.03 -16.38 -6.58
C LEU A 31 -27.83 -16.87 -7.42
N ASN A 32 -28.04 -17.92 -8.21
CA ASN A 32 -26.98 -18.51 -9.04
C ASN A 32 -26.48 -17.57 -10.16
N GLU A 33 -27.28 -16.57 -10.56
CA GLU A 33 -26.90 -15.54 -11.55
C GLU A 33 -26.30 -14.29 -10.91
N ASN A 34 -26.36 -14.18 -9.58
CA ASN A 34 -25.84 -13.04 -8.85
C ASN A 34 -24.33 -12.93 -9.05
N ILE A 35 -23.82 -11.71 -9.31
CA ILE A 35 -22.42 -11.46 -9.63
C ILE A 35 -21.46 -11.94 -8.54
N PHE A 36 -21.82 -11.79 -7.27
CA PHE A 36 -21.00 -12.24 -6.14
C PHE A 36 -20.89 -13.77 -6.10
N VAL A 37 -21.99 -14.45 -6.40
CA VAL A 37 -22.04 -15.92 -6.45
C VAL A 37 -21.22 -16.45 -7.63
N GLN A 38 -21.25 -15.78 -8.79
CA GLN A 38 -20.39 -16.14 -9.92
C GLN A 38 -18.91 -16.05 -9.58
N VAL A 39 -18.48 -15.02 -8.85
CA VAL A 39 -17.09 -14.90 -8.35
C VAL A 39 -16.73 -16.07 -7.44
N LEU A 40 -17.65 -16.48 -6.53
CA LEU A 40 -17.44 -17.63 -5.64
C LEU A 40 -17.36 -18.95 -6.40
N PHE A 41 -18.19 -19.15 -7.43
CA PHE A 41 -18.14 -20.34 -8.29
C PHE A 41 -16.82 -20.44 -9.04
N ASP A 42 -16.35 -19.35 -9.63
CA ASP A 42 -15.08 -19.32 -10.35
C ASP A 42 -13.90 -19.58 -9.41
N TYR A 43 -13.90 -18.99 -8.21
CA TYR A 43 -12.91 -19.25 -7.19
C TYR A 43 -12.92 -20.73 -6.76
N ALA A 44 -14.10 -21.29 -6.44
CA ALA A 44 -14.23 -22.68 -6.01
C ALA A 44 -13.74 -23.64 -7.10
N ARG A 45 -14.07 -23.38 -8.37
CA ARG A 45 -13.57 -24.17 -9.50
C ARG A 45 -12.05 -24.18 -9.59
N MET A 46 -11.42 -23.01 -9.48
CA MET A 46 -9.95 -22.90 -9.49
C MET A 46 -9.32 -23.63 -8.29
N ALA A 47 -9.89 -23.47 -7.10
CA ALA A 47 -9.41 -24.11 -5.88
C ALA A 47 -9.48 -25.65 -5.98
N VAL A 48 -10.57 -26.20 -6.52
CA VAL A 48 -10.71 -27.66 -6.72
C VAL A 48 -9.76 -28.19 -7.80
N ILE A 49 -9.53 -27.43 -8.88
CA ILE A 49 -8.51 -27.79 -9.88
C ILE A 49 -7.13 -27.85 -9.24
N HIS A 50 -6.78 -26.88 -8.39
CA HIS A 50 -5.51 -26.91 -7.66
C HIS A 50 -5.43 -28.11 -6.69
N CYS A 51 -6.51 -28.43 -5.98
CA CYS A 51 -6.56 -29.66 -5.15
C CYS A 51 -6.31 -30.93 -5.97
N LEU A 52 -6.89 -31.03 -7.16
CA LEU A 52 -6.67 -32.14 -8.08
C LEU A 52 -5.20 -32.22 -8.49
N GLN A 53 -4.57 -31.11 -8.86
CA GLN A 53 -3.14 -31.06 -9.20
C GLN A 53 -2.23 -31.53 -8.05
N LEU A 54 -2.49 -31.05 -6.81
CA LEU A 54 -1.75 -31.48 -5.63
C LEU A 54 -1.90 -32.99 -5.38
N THR A 55 -3.11 -33.51 -5.56
CA THR A 55 -3.40 -34.94 -5.39
C THR A 55 -2.73 -35.77 -6.49
N GLU A 56 -2.81 -35.36 -7.75
CA GLU A 56 -2.14 -36.02 -8.89
C GLU A 56 -0.62 -36.02 -8.74
N ASN A 57 -0.03 -34.91 -8.31
CA ASN A 57 1.39 -34.84 -8.02
C ASN A 57 1.76 -35.83 -6.89
N SER A 58 0.95 -35.90 -5.85
CA SER A 58 1.15 -36.86 -4.76
C SER A 58 1.07 -38.33 -5.25
N VAL A 59 0.11 -38.64 -6.14
CA VAL A 59 0.00 -39.98 -6.77
C VAL A 59 1.24 -40.28 -7.62
N LYS A 60 1.78 -39.33 -8.36
CA LYS A 60 3.01 -39.51 -9.14
C LYS A 60 4.23 -39.74 -8.24
N MET A 61 4.39 -38.94 -7.19
CA MET A 61 5.54 -39.03 -6.27
C MET A 61 5.61 -40.37 -5.53
N ILE A 62 4.49 -40.95 -5.14
CA ILE A 62 4.49 -42.25 -4.42
C ILE A 62 4.89 -43.45 -5.32
N GLN A 63 4.86 -43.32 -6.66
CA GLN A 63 5.26 -44.38 -7.57
C GLN A 63 6.75 -44.77 -7.43
N GLU A 64 7.58 -43.87 -6.91
CA GLU A 64 9.01 -44.06 -6.73
C GLU A 64 9.36 -44.98 -5.54
N ILE A 65 8.44 -45.14 -4.54
CA ILE A 65 8.69 -45.87 -3.31
C ILE A 65 7.58 -46.89 -3.06
N GLU A 66 7.81 -48.17 -3.36
CA GLU A 66 6.81 -49.23 -3.34
C GLU A 66 6.03 -49.35 -2.04
N LYS A 67 6.66 -49.17 -0.85
CA LYS A 67 6.01 -49.27 0.44
C LYS A 67 5.06 -48.06 0.71
N ILE A 68 5.43 -46.88 0.27
CA ILE A 68 4.57 -45.69 0.38
C ILE A 68 3.41 -45.83 -0.61
N LYS A 69 3.67 -46.30 -1.81
CA LYS A 69 2.65 -46.61 -2.82
C LYS A 69 1.59 -47.54 -2.28
N LEU A 70 1.97 -48.71 -1.81
CA LEU A 70 1.02 -49.70 -1.24
C LEU A 70 0.20 -49.16 -0.06
N ALA A 71 0.76 -48.24 0.71
CA ALA A 71 0.06 -47.67 1.84
C ALA A 71 -0.92 -46.54 1.46
N TYR A 72 -0.61 -45.72 0.47
CA TYR A 72 -1.28 -44.44 0.23
C TYR A 72 -2.06 -44.36 -1.10
N GLU A 73 -1.72 -45.20 -2.10
CA GLU A 73 -2.29 -45.12 -3.46
C GLU A 73 -3.83 -45.19 -3.45
N GLU A 74 -4.41 -46.18 -2.81
CA GLU A 74 -5.86 -46.36 -2.70
C GLU A 74 -6.56 -45.12 -2.12
N THR A 75 -6.00 -44.58 -1.03
CA THR A 75 -6.56 -43.38 -0.38
C THR A 75 -6.46 -42.11 -1.24
N LEU A 76 -5.33 -41.95 -1.96
CA LEU A 76 -5.13 -40.78 -2.83
C LEU A 76 -5.99 -40.86 -4.10
N LEU A 77 -6.21 -42.06 -4.64
CA LEU A 77 -7.13 -42.26 -5.77
C LEU A 77 -8.57 -41.97 -5.36
N TYR A 78 -8.98 -42.43 -4.19
CA TYR A 78 -10.29 -42.08 -3.63
C TYR A 78 -10.47 -40.57 -3.43
N ASP A 79 -9.44 -39.88 -2.88
CA ASP A 79 -9.44 -38.42 -2.74
C ASP A 79 -9.59 -37.74 -4.12
N LYS A 80 -8.93 -38.28 -5.15
CA LYS A 80 -9.02 -37.77 -6.54
C LYS A 80 -10.43 -37.95 -7.11
N GLU A 81 -11.10 -39.07 -6.88
CA GLU A 81 -12.48 -39.31 -7.30
C GLU A 81 -13.43 -38.31 -6.64
N LEU A 82 -13.35 -38.13 -5.31
CA LEU A 82 -14.15 -37.14 -4.58
C LEU A 82 -13.98 -35.71 -5.12
N LEU A 83 -12.75 -35.31 -5.46
CA LEU A 83 -12.47 -34.00 -6.01
C LEU A 83 -13.00 -33.85 -7.46
N ASN A 84 -12.99 -34.92 -8.28
CA ASN A 84 -13.59 -34.91 -9.61
C ASN A 84 -15.11 -34.80 -9.55
N GLU A 85 -15.78 -35.51 -8.62
CA GLU A 85 -17.22 -35.35 -8.39
C GLU A 85 -17.57 -33.91 -7.99
N LEU A 86 -16.80 -33.33 -7.06
CA LEU A 86 -16.98 -31.95 -6.65
C LEU A 86 -16.76 -30.98 -7.83
N LYS A 87 -15.75 -31.23 -8.66
CA LYS A 87 -15.51 -30.42 -9.88
C LYS A 87 -16.72 -30.46 -10.82
N SER A 88 -17.27 -31.65 -11.05
CA SER A 88 -18.46 -31.80 -11.92
C SER A 88 -19.68 -31.08 -11.33
N THR A 89 -19.86 -31.13 -10.01
CA THR A 89 -20.93 -30.40 -9.31
C THR A 89 -20.79 -28.88 -9.46
N LEU A 90 -19.53 -28.36 -9.42
CA LEU A 90 -19.26 -26.94 -9.63
C LEU A 90 -19.57 -26.45 -11.05
N GLU A 91 -19.50 -27.34 -12.08
CA GLU A 91 -19.85 -27.01 -13.45
C GLU A 91 -21.34 -26.70 -13.63
N ASN A 92 -22.22 -27.26 -12.76
CA ASN A 92 -23.65 -26.98 -12.76
C ASN A 92 -24.00 -25.56 -12.29
N LYS A 93 -23.07 -24.86 -11.63
CA LYS A 93 -23.24 -23.51 -11.06
C LYS A 93 -24.51 -23.38 -10.20
N ASN A 94 -24.78 -24.36 -9.33
CA ASN A 94 -25.92 -24.37 -8.43
C ASN A 94 -25.46 -24.30 -6.97
N TRP A 95 -25.84 -23.25 -6.26
CA TRP A 95 -25.46 -23.00 -4.87
C TRP A 95 -25.78 -24.14 -3.92
N ASN A 96 -27.03 -24.62 -3.99
CA ASN A 96 -27.51 -25.67 -3.08
C ASN A 96 -26.83 -27.01 -3.32
N GLU A 97 -26.57 -27.38 -4.58
CA GLU A 97 -25.84 -28.61 -4.92
C GLU A 97 -24.41 -28.57 -4.41
N ILE A 98 -23.70 -27.44 -4.65
CA ILE A 98 -22.33 -27.24 -4.20
C ILE A 98 -22.25 -27.26 -2.66
N SER A 99 -23.15 -26.54 -1.99
CA SER A 99 -23.23 -26.55 -0.51
C SER A 99 -23.41 -27.95 0.06
N ARG A 100 -24.29 -28.77 -0.55
CA ARG A 100 -24.51 -30.16 -0.15
C ARG A 100 -23.27 -31.03 -0.37
N ALA A 101 -22.68 -30.96 -1.56
CA ALA A 101 -21.49 -31.71 -1.92
C ALA A 101 -20.33 -31.43 -0.95
N LEU A 102 -20.06 -30.15 -0.65
CA LEU A 102 -19.02 -29.74 0.28
C LEU A 102 -19.24 -30.22 1.73
N LYS A 103 -20.51 -30.31 2.18
CA LYS A 103 -20.86 -30.82 3.52
C LYS A 103 -20.71 -32.34 3.65
N ILE A 104 -20.84 -33.09 2.56
CA ILE A 104 -20.77 -34.55 2.53
C ILE A 104 -19.34 -35.05 2.38
N ILE A 105 -18.45 -34.28 1.76
CA ILE A 105 -17.09 -34.71 1.43
C ILE A 105 -16.31 -35.10 2.68
N LYS A 106 -15.78 -36.33 2.74
CA LYS A 106 -15.01 -36.86 3.85
C LYS A 106 -13.74 -37.55 3.35
N PHE A 107 -12.62 -37.05 3.78
CA PHE A 107 -11.31 -37.63 3.49
C PHE A 107 -10.97 -38.77 4.49
N VAL A 108 -10.77 -39.95 3.99
CA VAL A 108 -10.36 -41.12 4.79
C VAL A 108 -8.96 -40.88 5.38
N ALA A 109 -8.62 -41.50 6.53
CA ALA A 109 -7.30 -41.39 7.12
C ALA A 109 -6.25 -42.19 6.29
N LEU A 110 -5.03 -41.63 6.16
CA LEU A 110 -3.91 -42.38 5.58
C LEU A 110 -3.54 -43.57 6.47
N LYS A 111 -3.20 -44.72 5.89
CA LYS A 111 -2.69 -45.87 6.61
C LYS A 111 -1.40 -45.52 7.36
N ARG A 112 -1.23 -46.03 8.57
CA ARG A 112 -0.01 -45.78 9.36
C ARG A 112 1.17 -46.49 8.70
N LEU A 113 2.22 -45.76 8.38
CA LEU A 113 3.46 -46.29 7.80
C LEU A 113 4.59 -46.09 8.81
N VAL A 114 5.21 -47.18 9.23
CA VAL A 114 6.33 -47.17 10.19
C VAL A 114 7.66 -47.20 9.45
N GLY A 115 8.69 -46.54 9.97
CA GLY A 115 10.04 -46.53 9.43
C GLY A 115 10.32 -45.49 8.31
N TYR A 116 9.38 -44.57 8.03
CA TYR A 116 9.52 -43.51 7.01
C TYR A 116 9.15 -42.12 7.63
N SER A 117 9.54 -41.85 8.88
CA SER A 117 9.20 -40.59 9.56
C SER A 117 9.75 -39.38 8.82
N ASP A 118 10.97 -39.45 8.31
CA ASP A 118 11.73 -38.34 7.75
C ASP A 118 11.87 -38.42 6.21
N ASP A 119 11.12 -39.35 5.58
CA ASP A 119 11.14 -39.52 4.14
C ASP A 119 10.51 -38.29 3.44
N PRO A 120 11.26 -37.60 2.53
CA PRO A 120 10.82 -36.38 1.87
C PRO A 120 9.52 -36.56 1.06
N VAL A 121 9.35 -37.71 0.38
CA VAL A 121 8.15 -38.01 -0.41
C VAL A 121 6.94 -38.15 0.48
N LYS A 122 7.07 -38.93 1.58
CA LYS A 122 5.99 -39.07 2.57
C LYS A 122 5.59 -37.75 3.17
N LEU A 123 6.56 -36.95 3.62
CA LEU A 123 6.30 -35.62 4.22
C LEU A 123 5.58 -34.70 3.23
N LYS A 124 6.03 -34.68 1.97
CA LYS A 124 5.40 -33.85 0.93
C LYS A 124 3.97 -34.29 0.61
N VAL A 125 3.71 -35.58 0.51
CA VAL A 125 2.35 -36.13 0.30
C VAL A 125 1.41 -35.76 1.46
N ILE A 126 1.89 -35.90 2.70
CA ILE A 126 1.10 -35.50 3.88
C ILE A 126 0.81 -34.02 3.85
N GLN A 127 1.78 -33.17 3.51
CA GLN A 127 1.59 -31.73 3.43
C GLN A 127 0.59 -31.36 2.32
N ASN A 128 0.78 -31.87 1.09
CA ASN A 128 -0.14 -31.65 -0.03
C ASN A 128 -1.59 -32.01 0.36
N ARG A 129 -1.77 -33.16 1.03
CA ARG A 129 -3.10 -33.61 1.46
C ARG A 129 -3.68 -32.75 2.59
N LYS A 130 -2.83 -32.20 3.47
CA LYS A 130 -3.24 -31.24 4.49
C LYS A 130 -3.72 -29.94 3.82
N ASP A 131 -3.01 -29.47 2.82
CA ASP A 131 -3.38 -28.26 2.08
C ASP A 131 -4.70 -28.47 1.34
N VAL A 132 -4.91 -29.62 0.69
CA VAL A 132 -6.19 -29.99 0.05
C VAL A 132 -7.34 -29.93 1.07
N LYS A 133 -7.17 -30.55 2.25
CA LYS A 133 -8.21 -30.52 3.29
C LYS A 133 -8.52 -29.13 3.79
N GLU A 134 -7.51 -28.29 3.95
CA GLU A 134 -7.69 -26.91 4.38
C GLU A 134 -8.44 -26.08 3.32
N ILE A 135 -8.12 -26.24 2.04
CA ILE A 135 -8.80 -25.60 0.92
C ILE A 135 -10.29 -26.02 0.92
N ILE A 136 -10.59 -27.31 0.99
CA ILE A 136 -11.98 -27.80 1.01
C ILE A 136 -12.74 -27.30 2.24
N LYS A 137 -12.10 -27.25 3.41
CA LYS A 137 -12.68 -26.64 4.61
C LYS A 137 -13.03 -25.16 4.42
N ASN A 138 -12.16 -24.41 3.77
CA ASN A 138 -12.40 -23.01 3.43
C ASN A 138 -13.56 -22.86 2.44
N LEU A 139 -13.64 -23.71 1.40
CA LEU A 139 -14.79 -23.74 0.47
C LEU A 139 -16.08 -24.07 1.21
N THR A 140 -16.08 -25.06 2.12
CA THR A 140 -17.26 -25.39 2.93
C THR A 140 -17.76 -24.20 3.75
N ARG A 141 -16.84 -23.35 4.24
CA ARG A 141 -17.20 -22.12 4.96
C ARG A 141 -17.80 -21.07 4.03
N LEU A 142 -17.31 -20.94 2.80
CA LEU A 142 -17.82 -19.97 1.82
C LEU A 142 -19.26 -20.32 1.38
N PHE A 143 -19.57 -21.61 1.23
CA PHE A 143 -20.88 -22.11 0.81
C PHE A 143 -21.72 -22.65 1.99
N PHE A 144 -21.50 -22.07 3.19
CA PHE A 144 -22.15 -22.56 4.42
C PHE A 144 -23.62 -22.20 4.50
N GLN A 145 -24.01 -21.00 4.06
CA GLN A 145 -25.36 -20.45 4.17
C GLN A 145 -26.36 -21.18 3.25
N SER A 146 -27.64 -21.21 3.65
CA SER A 146 -28.70 -21.60 2.74
C SER A 146 -29.03 -20.47 1.75
N GLU A 147 -29.71 -20.79 0.66
CA GLU A 147 -30.13 -19.81 -0.33
C GLU A 147 -31.03 -18.74 0.29
N GLU A 148 -31.95 -19.12 1.18
CA GLU A 148 -32.84 -18.21 1.92
C GLU A 148 -32.04 -17.22 2.77
N GLN A 149 -31.03 -17.70 3.50
CA GLN A 149 -30.15 -16.83 4.28
C GLN A 149 -29.36 -15.85 3.42
N CYS A 150 -28.91 -16.30 2.25
CA CYS A 150 -28.24 -15.40 1.31
C CYS A 150 -29.16 -14.27 0.83
N PHE A 151 -30.44 -14.56 0.55
CA PHE A 151 -31.41 -13.53 0.18
C PHE A 151 -31.75 -12.57 1.32
N GLU A 152 -31.87 -13.05 2.56
CA GLU A 152 -32.05 -12.19 3.72
C GLU A 152 -30.87 -11.24 3.94
N ASP A 153 -29.63 -11.76 3.79
CA ASP A 153 -28.43 -10.94 3.84
C ASP A 153 -28.42 -9.89 2.73
N LEU A 154 -28.76 -10.23 1.48
CA LEU A 154 -28.83 -9.28 0.37
C LEU A 154 -29.86 -8.17 0.64
N LYS A 155 -31.02 -8.52 1.16
CA LYS A 155 -32.07 -7.55 1.51
C LYS A 155 -31.60 -6.57 2.56
N THR A 156 -30.97 -7.08 3.62
CA THR A 156 -30.39 -6.25 4.70
C THR A 156 -29.25 -5.37 4.20
N LEU A 157 -28.33 -5.94 3.42
CA LEU A 157 -27.21 -5.23 2.81
C LEU A 157 -27.70 -4.11 1.89
N ARG A 158 -28.73 -4.35 1.07
CA ARG A 158 -29.29 -3.34 0.18
C ARG A 158 -29.75 -2.10 0.93
N GLN A 159 -30.45 -2.29 2.07
CA GLN A 159 -30.89 -1.16 2.90
C GLN A 159 -29.72 -0.37 3.44
N ILE A 160 -28.74 -1.07 4.09
CA ILE A 160 -27.58 -0.41 4.70
C ILE A 160 -26.73 0.32 3.64
N ILE A 161 -26.53 -0.31 2.46
CA ILE A 161 -25.74 0.28 1.38
C ILE A 161 -26.47 1.45 0.74
N SER A 162 -27.81 1.38 0.59
CA SER A 162 -28.60 2.52 0.12
C SER A 162 -28.46 3.72 1.04
N GLU A 163 -28.59 3.54 2.35
CA GLU A 163 -28.38 4.61 3.33
C GLU A 163 -26.94 5.14 3.30
N LEU A 164 -25.95 4.26 3.19
CA LEU A 164 -24.56 4.67 3.04
C LEU A 164 -24.34 5.53 1.79
N PHE A 165 -24.98 5.19 0.68
CA PHE A 165 -24.90 5.95 -0.57
C PHE A 165 -25.56 7.31 -0.46
N GLU A 166 -26.72 7.41 0.21
CA GLU A 166 -27.33 8.71 0.49
C GLU A 166 -26.47 9.59 1.41
N LEU A 167 -25.82 8.99 2.42
CA LEU A 167 -24.84 9.72 3.26
C LEU A 167 -23.62 10.22 2.47
N VAL A 168 -23.17 9.47 1.45
CA VAL A 168 -22.07 9.93 0.58
C VAL A 168 -22.50 11.09 -0.29
N LYS A 169 -23.73 11.09 -0.81
CA LYS A 169 -24.28 12.21 -1.59
C LYS A 169 -24.44 13.48 -0.74
N ASP A 170 -25.04 13.36 0.45
CA ASP A 170 -25.17 14.50 1.39
C ASP A 170 -23.80 15.06 1.78
N PHE A 171 -22.80 14.18 1.99
CA PHE A 171 -21.43 14.59 2.24
C PHE A 171 -20.81 15.35 1.04
N GLU A 172 -20.98 14.84 -0.20
CA GLU A 172 -20.50 15.49 -1.42
C GLU A 172 -21.11 16.90 -1.57
N GLU A 173 -22.42 17.02 -1.44
CA GLU A 173 -23.13 18.31 -1.55
C GLU A 173 -22.62 19.33 -0.51
N ARG A 174 -22.48 18.93 0.75
CA ARG A 174 -21.94 19.82 1.81
C ARG A 174 -20.48 20.19 1.60
N LEU A 175 -19.68 19.24 1.10
CA LEU A 175 -18.27 19.48 0.80
C LEU A 175 -18.11 20.47 -0.37
N ASP A 176 -18.92 20.30 -1.42
CA ASP A 176 -18.94 21.21 -2.58
C ASP A 176 -19.38 22.63 -2.17
N LEU A 177 -20.39 22.77 -1.32
CA LEU A 177 -20.77 24.08 -0.77
C LEU A 177 -19.63 24.71 0.03
N ALA A 178 -18.99 23.97 0.91
CA ALA A 178 -17.88 24.47 1.71
C ALA A 178 -16.63 24.84 0.86
N LYS A 179 -16.35 24.10 -0.23
CA LYS A 179 -15.29 24.43 -1.17
C LYS A 179 -15.62 25.70 -1.96
N ASN A 180 -16.87 25.84 -2.42
CA ASN A 180 -17.34 27.01 -3.15
C ASN A 180 -17.28 28.28 -2.29
N GLU A 181 -17.68 28.21 -1.01
CA GLU A 181 -17.55 29.33 -0.08
C GLU A 181 -16.10 29.80 0.11
N LYS A 182 -15.14 28.87 0.02
CA LYS A 182 -13.72 29.16 0.17
C LYS A 182 -12.99 29.42 -1.15
N ASN A 183 -13.65 29.26 -2.30
CA ASN A 183 -13.08 29.33 -3.65
C ASN A 183 -11.85 28.39 -3.80
N VAL A 184 -11.98 27.16 -3.32
CA VAL A 184 -10.94 26.12 -3.43
C VAL A 184 -11.46 24.89 -4.16
N VAL A 185 -10.54 24.17 -4.82
CA VAL A 185 -10.79 22.89 -5.49
C VAL A 185 -9.68 21.90 -5.08
N ASP A 186 -10.02 20.64 -5.01
CA ASP A 186 -9.02 19.56 -4.90
C ASP A 186 -8.68 18.95 -6.28
N PHE A 187 -7.71 18.03 -6.30
CA PHE A 187 -7.30 17.38 -7.56
C PHE A 187 -8.44 16.58 -8.20
N GLY A 188 -9.28 15.92 -7.42
CA GLY A 188 -10.45 15.20 -7.94
C GLY A 188 -11.48 16.15 -8.55
N ASP A 189 -11.66 17.35 -7.99
CA ASP A 189 -12.52 18.38 -8.58
C ASP A 189 -12.02 18.81 -9.96
N LEU A 190 -10.70 18.95 -10.16
CA LEU A 190 -10.14 19.30 -11.45
C LEU A 190 -10.50 18.26 -12.53
N GLU A 191 -10.39 16.96 -12.21
CA GLU A 191 -10.79 15.89 -13.13
C GLU A 191 -12.30 15.95 -13.43
N HIS A 192 -13.15 16.07 -12.41
CA HIS A 192 -14.60 16.08 -12.60
C HIS A 192 -15.13 17.36 -13.26
N LEU A 193 -14.56 18.53 -12.97
CA LEU A 193 -14.89 19.76 -13.66
C LEU A 193 -14.49 19.69 -15.14
N THR A 194 -13.30 19.11 -15.42
CA THR A 194 -12.86 18.85 -16.78
C THR A 194 -13.86 17.92 -17.51
N LEU A 195 -14.29 16.84 -16.88
CA LEU A 195 -15.29 15.94 -17.45
C LEU A 195 -16.64 16.65 -17.70
N LYS A 196 -17.10 17.50 -16.77
CA LYS A 196 -18.32 18.31 -16.98
C LYS A 196 -18.24 19.24 -18.19
N LEU A 197 -17.03 19.73 -18.50
CA LEU A 197 -16.80 20.56 -19.70
C LEU A 197 -16.71 19.74 -20.99
N LEU A 198 -16.13 18.53 -20.92
CA LEU A 198 -15.79 17.76 -22.11
C LEU A 198 -16.86 16.76 -22.55
N VAL A 199 -17.69 16.25 -21.62
CA VAL A 199 -18.65 15.18 -21.92
C VAL A 199 -20.05 15.49 -21.44
N CYS A 200 -21.03 15.14 -22.29
CA CYS A 200 -22.44 15.06 -21.94
C CYS A 200 -22.84 13.61 -21.74
N LYS A 201 -23.55 13.32 -20.65
CA LYS A 201 -24.08 11.99 -20.39
C LYS A 201 -25.31 11.73 -21.26
N THR A 202 -25.33 10.57 -21.92
CA THR A 202 -26.48 10.10 -22.68
C THR A 202 -26.99 8.75 -22.13
N GLU A 203 -28.15 8.30 -22.56
CA GLU A 203 -28.69 6.96 -22.18
C GLU A 203 -27.73 5.82 -22.58
N ASN A 204 -27.04 5.95 -23.70
CA ASN A 204 -26.15 4.94 -24.27
C ASN A 204 -24.65 5.12 -23.90
N GLY A 205 -24.33 6.06 -22.99
CA GLY A 205 -22.94 6.31 -22.59
C GLY A 205 -22.63 7.78 -22.40
N PHE A 206 -21.76 8.31 -23.21
CA PHE A 206 -21.37 9.73 -23.19
C PHE A 206 -21.12 10.24 -24.61
N GLU A 207 -21.32 11.54 -24.81
CA GLU A 207 -21.00 12.26 -26.04
C GLU A 207 -20.07 13.44 -25.74
N LYS A 208 -19.22 13.78 -26.71
CA LYS A 208 -18.35 14.96 -26.63
C LYS A 208 -19.16 16.23 -26.72
N THR A 209 -18.88 17.19 -25.85
CA THR A 209 -19.41 18.57 -26.00
C THR A 209 -18.78 19.28 -27.18
N GLU A 210 -19.32 20.45 -27.55
CA GLU A 210 -18.72 21.31 -28.56
C GLU A 210 -17.29 21.76 -28.16
N ILE A 211 -17.07 22.00 -26.86
CA ILE A 211 -15.75 22.32 -26.32
C ILE A 211 -14.77 21.18 -26.56
N ALA A 212 -15.17 19.94 -26.25
CA ALA A 212 -14.34 18.76 -26.48
C ALA A 212 -14.03 18.56 -27.97
N ARG A 213 -15.03 18.78 -28.85
CA ARG A 213 -14.84 18.70 -30.32
C ARG A 213 -13.88 19.77 -30.81
N SER A 214 -13.99 21.00 -30.32
CA SER A 214 -13.08 22.08 -30.65
C SER A 214 -11.66 21.80 -30.19
N LEU A 215 -11.48 21.30 -28.96
CA LEU A 215 -10.16 20.90 -28.43
C LEU A 215 -9.55 19.74 -29.22
N SER A 216 -10.35 18.72 -29.58
CA SER A 216 -9.85 17.57 -30.33
C SER A 216 -9.33 17.93 -31.74
N GLN A 217 -9.80 19.04 -32.31
CA GLN A 217 -9.31 19.58 -33.59
C GLN A 217 -8.02 20.40 -33.44
N GLN A 218 -7.70 20.88 -32.24
CA GLN A 218 -6.50 21.66 -31.97
C GLN A 218 -5.27 20.79 -31.77
N PHE A 219 -5.45 19.55 -31.30
CA PHE A 219 -4.34 18.64 -31.03
C PHE A 219 -4.08 17.73 -32.22
N GLU A 220 -2.90 17.86 -32.81
CA GLU A 220 -2.45 16.93 -33.86
C GLU A 220 -2.18 15.54 -33.29
N PHE A 221 -1.59 15.47 -32.10
CA PHE A 221 -1.33 14.25 -31.34
C PHE A 221 -1.66 14.41 -29.86
N VAL A 222 -2.24 13.41 -29.26
CA VAL A 222 -2.42 13.25 -27.80
C VAL A 222 -1.56 12.07 -27.37
N MET A 223 -0.46 12.33 -26.68
CA MET A 223 0.51 11.33 -26.25
C MET A 223 0.47 11.18 -24.75
N VAL A 224 0.29 9.95 -24.27
CA VAL A 224 0.20 9.64 -22.83
C VAL A 224 1.19 8.54 -22.50
N ASP A 225 2.11 8.83 -21.59
CA ASP A 225 3.04 7.86 -21.04
C ASP A 225 2.51 7.23 -19.74
N GLU A 226 3.12 6.12 -19.30
CA GLU A 226 2.71 5.37 -18.10
C GLU A 226 1.21 5.07 -18.05
N TYR A 227 0.61 4.76 -19.20
CA TYR A 227 -0.86 4.64 -19.33
C TYR A 227 -1.48 3.54 -18.48
N GLN A 228 -0.69 2.56 -18.02
CA GLN A 228 -1.13 1.51 -17.09
C GLN A 228 -1.50 2.06 -15.69
N ASP A 229 -1.10 3.29 -15.38
CA ASP A 229 -1.42 3.93 -14.10
C ASP A 229 -2.63 4.88 -14.17
N THR A 230 -3.34 4.86 -15.29
CA THR A 230 -4.52 5.70 -15.56
C THR A 230 -5.78 5.11 -14.90
N ASN A 231 -6.67 5.98 -14.39
CA ASN A 231 -8.02 5.63 -13.93
C ASN A 231 -9.08 5.88 -15.02
N GLU A 232 -10.36 5.49 -14.77
CA GLU A 232 -11.44 5.66 -15.75
C GLU A 232 -11.77 7.12 -16.05
N ALA A 233 -11.66 8.03 -15.07
CA ALA A 233 -11.91 9.45 -15.27
C ALA A 233 -10.86 10.07 -16.21
N GLN A 234 -9.58 9.74 -15.98
CA GLN A 234 -8.46 10.19 -16.81
C GLN A 234 -8.52 9.60 -18.23
N ASP A 235 -8.81 8.29 -18.37
CA ASP A 235 -9.03 7.66 -19.70
C ASP A 235 -10.11 8.40 -20.49
N LEU A 236 -11.22 8.74 -19.84
CA LEU A 236 -12.31 9.46 -20.49
C LEU A 236 -11.90 10.88 -20.90
N ILE A 237 -11.11 11.59 -20.10
CA ILE A 237 -10.55 12.90 -20.45
C ILE A 237 -9.69 12.78 -21.72
N PHE A 238 -8.71 11.85 -21.74
CA PHE A 238 -7.82 11.67 -22.91
C PHE A 238 -8.61 11.31 -24.18
N ARG A 239 -9.61 10.44 -24.08
CA ARG A 239 -10.48 10.11 -25.20
C ARG A 239 -11.31 11.29 -25.67
N SER A 240 -11.75 12.14 -24.76
CA SER A 240 -12.59 13.30 -25.08
C SER A 240 -11.85 14.40 -25.84
N ILE A 241 -10.57 14.60 -25.54
CA ILE A 241 -9.72 15.60 -26.22
C ILE A 241 -9.03 15.05 -27.48
N SER A 242 -9.15 13.76 -27.77
CA SER A 242 -8.60 13.15 -29.00
C SER A 242 -9.62 13.16 -30.13
N ASP A 243 -9.20 13.05 -31.39
CA ASP A 243 -10.06 12.91 -32.56
C ASP A 243 -10.54 11.45 -32.70
N ASP A 244 -11.58 11.06 -31.93
CA ASP A 244 -12.13 9.70 -31.85
C ASP A 244 -11.05 8.62 -31.67
N GLU A 245 -10.07 8.92 -30.84
CA GLU A 245 -8.89 8.10 -30.54
C GLU A 245 -7.92 7.91 -31.75
N ARG A 246 -8.15 8.54 -32.92
CA ARG A 246 -7.30 8.40 -34.11
C ARG A 246 -5.92 9.01 -33.95
N ASN A 247 -5.81 10.08 -33.17
CA ASN A 247 -4.57 10.77 -32.85
C ASN A 247 -4.10 10.49 -31.40
N LEU A 248 -4.69 9.47 -30.71
CA LEU A 248 -4.30 9.09 -29.38
C LEU A 248 -3.19 8.03 -29.43
N PHE A 249 -2.02 8.37 -28.88
CA PHE A 249 -0.88 7.49 -28.76
C PHE A 249 -0.58 7.26 -27.27
N VAL A 250 -0.66 6.01 -26.83
CA VAL A 250 -0.47 5.63 -25.42
C VAL A 250 0.68 4.65 -25.27
N VAL A 251 1.53 4.89 -24.30
CA VAL A 251 2.68 4.03 -23.97
C VAL A 251 2.51 3.53 -22.53
N GLY A 252 2.88 2.29 -22.30
CA GLY A 252 2.82 1.71 -20.96
C GLY A 252 3.29 0.27 -20.89
N ASP A 253 3.46 -0.19 -19.68
CA ASP A 253 3.78 -1.60 -19.37
C ASP A 253 2.94 -2.07 -18.18
N VAL A 254 2.00 -2.96 -18.42
CA VAL A 254 1.11 -3.48 -17.36
C VAL A 254 1.90 -4.14 -16.22
N LYS A 255 3.06 -4.75 -16.53
CA LYS A 255 3.96 -5.34 -15.53
C LYS A 255 4.52 -4.32 -14.53
N GLN A 256 4.45 -3.01 -14.87
CA GLN A 256 4.89 -1.90 -14.04
C GLN A 256 3.74 -1.13 -13.37
N SER A 257 2.50 -1.60 -13.47
CA SER A 257 1.37 -0.99 -12.77
C SER A 257 1.38 -1.34 -11.29
N ILE A 258 1.81 -0.40 -10.45
CA ILE A 258 2.00 -0.56 -8.99
C ILE A 258 1.29 0.53 -8.17
N TYR A 259 0.39 1.30 -8.79
CA TYR A 259 -0.34 2.38 -8.14
C TYR A 259 -1.84 2.06 -7.95
N GLY A 260 -2.19 0.78 -7.72
CA GLY A 260 -3.55 0.35 -7.43
C GLY A 260 -4.16 1.07 -6.22
N PHE A 261 -3.36 1.40 -5.20
CA PHE A 261 -3.78 2.21 -4.05
C PHE A 261 -4.16 3.66 -4.41
N ARG A 262 -3.77 4.16 -5.60
CA ARG A 262 -4.21 5.42 -6.20
C ARG A 262 -5.33 5.23 -7.24
N GLN A 263 -5.98 4.08 -7.22
CA GLN A 263 -7.05 3.71 -8.15
C GLN A 263 -6.60 3.59 -9.61
N ALA A 264 -5.32 3.30 -9.86
CA ALA A 264 -4.84 2.91 -11.19
C ALA A 264 -5.54 1.64 -11.67
N MET A 265 -5.96 1.61 -12.93
CA MET A 265 -6.72 0.50 -13.53
C MET A 265 -5.98 -0.06 -14.75
N PRO A 266 -5.01 -0.96 -14.56
CA PRO A 266 -4.26 -1.56 -15.67
C PRO A 266 -5.14 -2.29 -16.69
N GLU A 267 -6.34 -2.71 -16.29
CA GLU A 267 -7.32 -3.33 -17.17
C GLU A 267 -7.73 -2.43 -18.35
N ILE A 268 -7.63 -1.09 -18.21
CA ILE A 268 -7.91 -0.15 -19.30
C ILE A 268 -6.89 -0.35 -20.42
N PHE A 269 -5.62 -0.42 -20.08
CA PHE A 269 -4.54 -0.64 -21.04
C PHE A 269 -4.54 -2.08 -21.58
N LEU A 270 -4.80 -3.08 -20.73
CA LEU A 270 -4.94 -4.48 -21.16
C LEU A 270 -6.01 -4.67 -22.21
N ARG A 271 -7.19 -4.06 -22.04
CA ARG A 271 -8.28 -4.12 -23.04
C ARG A 271 -7.84 -3.60 -24.40
N ARG A 272 -7.08 -2.48 -24.44
CA ARG A 272 -6.52 -1.94 -25.68
C ARG A 272 -5.49 -2.91 -26.29
N LYS A 273 -4.57 -3.41 -25.50
CA LYS A 273 -3.52 -4.36 -25.90
C LYS A 273 -4.12 -5.64 -26.52
N GLN A 274 -5.18 -6.18 -25.93
CA GLN A 274 -5.87 -7.37 -26.44
C GLN A 274 -6.67 -7.10 -27.72
N LYS A 275 -7.29 -5.92 -27.82
CA LYS A 275 -8.14 -5.55 -28.96
C LYS A 275 -7.32 -5.18 -30.20
N TYR A 276 -6.17 -4.54 -30.04
CA TYR A 276 -5.39 -3.98 -31.13
C TYR A 276 -4.47 -5.02 -31.75
N LYS A 277 -4.42 -5.03 -33.09
CA LYS A 277 -3.52 -5.90 -33.87
C LYS A 277 -2.09 -5.30 -33.88
N LEU A 278 -1.10 -6.16 -34.10
CA LEU A 278 0.27 -5.70 -34.31
C LEU A 278 0.32 -4.77 -35.53
N PHE A 279 1.09 -3.69 -35.40
CA PHE A 279 1.35 -2.76 -36.48
C PHE A 279 2.10 -3.48 -37.62
N ASP A 280 1.62 -3.29 -38.84
CA ASP A 280 2.22 -3.78 -40.07
C ASP A 280 2.32 -2.63 -41.06
N ALA A 281 3.55 -2.20 -41.37
CA ALA A 281 3.78 -1.05 -42.25
C ALA A 281 3.21 -1.25 -43.68
N ASN A 282 2.94 -2.49 -44.08
CA ASN A 282 2.37 -2.80 -45.40
C ASN A 282 0.83 -2.87 -45.39
N LYS A 283 0.20 -2.72 -44.24
CA LYS A 283 -1.25 -2.81 -44.09
C LYS A 283 -1.73 -1.65 -43.24
N GLU A 284 -2.65 -0.86 -43.78
CA GLU A 284 -3.31 0.24 -43.04
C GLU A 284 -4.38 -0.32 -42.09
N ILE A 285 -3.93 -1.04 -41.03
CA ILE A 285 -4.81 -1.60 -40.01
C ILE A 285 -4.66 -0.75 -38.74
N TYR A 286 -5.69 0.00 -38.43
CA TYR A 286 -5.77 0.81 -37.20
C TYR A 286 -7.06 0.52 -36.43
N PRO A 287 -7.10 0.66 -35.13
CA PRO A 287 -5.94 0.94 -34.24
C PRO A 287 -4.95 -0.24 -34.19
N ALA A 288 -3.68 0.07 -33.98
CA ALA A 288 -2.58 -0.90 -33.94
C ALA A 288 -1.77 -0.82 -32.65
N LYS A 289 -1.08 -1.91 -32.29
CA LYS A 289 -0.11 -1.97 -31.18
C LYS A 289 1.31 -2.17 -31.71
N ILE A 290 2.27 -1.56 -31.04
CA ILE A 290 3.70 -1.73 -31.27
C ILE A 290 4.29 -2.30 -29.97
N ILE A 291 5.12 -3.35 -30.07
CA ILE A 291 5.78 -3.97 -28.92
C ILE A 291 7.19 -3.42 -28.83
N LEU A 292 7.53 -2.83 -27.69
CA LEU A 292 8.86 -2.35 -27.34
C LEU A 292 9.51 -3.35 -26.39
N ASP A 293 10.20 -4.35 -26.91
CA ASP A 293 10.79 -5.45 -26.13
C ASP A 293 12.22 -5.19 -25.68
N LYS A 294 12.93 -4.24 -26.34
CA LYS A 294 14.35 -3.97 -26.07
C LYS A 294 14.55 -3.11 -24.82
N ASN A 295 15.32 -3.66 -23.89
CA ASN A 295 15.78 -2.93 -22.70
C ASN A 295 17.23 -2.47 -22.91
N PHE A 296 17.45 -1.15 -22.75
CA PHE A 296 18.76 -0.51 -22.93
C PHE A 296 19.41 -0.10 -21.59
N ARG A 297 18.73 -0.32 -20.47
CA ARG A 297 19.15 0.07 -19.11
C ARG A 297 19.97 -1.03 -18.42
N SER A 298 19.47 -2.25 -18.42
CA SER A 298 19.97 -3.33 -17.57
C SER A 298 20.95 -4.24 -18.32
N ARG A 299 21.83 -4.92 -17.56
CA ARG A 299 22.71 -5.97 -18.09
C ARG A 299 21.91 -7.20 -18.50
N LYS A 300 22.50 -8.00 -19.40
CA LYS A 300 21.87 -9.21 -19.97
C LYS A 300 21.47 -10.23 -18.90
N GLY A 301 22.30 -10.44 -17.86
CA GLY A 301 22.01 -11.40 -16.80
C GLY A 301 20.81 -10.97 -15.93
N ILE A 302 20.64 -9.67 -15.68
CA ILE A 302 19.46 -9.14 -14.96
C ILE A 302 18.19 -9.47 -15.74
N LEU A 303 18.15 -9.16 -17.05
CA LEU A 303 17.00 -9.47 -17.90
C LEU A 303 16.74 -10.99 -17.98
N GLY A 304 17.81 -11.80 -18.02
CA GLY A 304 17.71 -13.25 -18.00
C GLY A 304 17.06 -13.77 -16.71
N ALA A 305 17.48 -13.26 -15.55
CA ALA A 305 16.91 -13.61 -14.25
C ALA A 305 15.45 -13.16 -14.13
N THR A 306 15.14 -11.93 -14.55
CA THR A 306 13.77 -11.39 -14.58
C THR A 306 12.87 -12.27 -15.46
N ASN A 307 13.27 -12.54 -16.70
CA ASN A 307 12.50 -13.39 -17.60
C ASN A 307 12.30 -14.82 -17.04
N PHE A 308 13.34 -15.39 -16.40
CA PHE A 308 13.25 -16.72 -15.79
C PHE A 308 12.22 -16.76 -14.66
N ILE A 309 12.27 -15.81 -13.75
CA ILE A 309 11.39 -15.76 -12.59
C ILE A 309 9.94 -15.52 -13.04
N PHE A 310 9.70 -14.49 -13.84
CA PHE A 310 8.33 -14.09 -14.20
C PHE A 310 7.66 -15.02 -15.21
N SER A 311 8.42 -15.74 -16.03
CA SER A 311 7.84 -16.83 -16.84
C SER A 311 7.25 -17.98 -16.01
N GLN A 312 7.62 -18.10 -14.73
CA GLN A 312 7.10 -19.10 -13.81
C GLN A 312 5.99 -18.56 -12.90
N LEU A 313 6.03 -17.26 -12.58
CA LEU A 313 5.13 -16.65 -11.59
C LEU A 313 3.93 -15.94 -12.21
N MET A 314 4.09 -15.26 -13.38
CA MET A 314 3.03 -14.50 -14.01
C MET A 314 2.20 -15.37 -14.96
N SER A 315 0.88 -15.28 -14.79
CA SER A 315 -0.11 -15.93 -15.65
C SER A 315 -1.36 -15.04 -15.70
N ASN A 316 -2.31 -15.35 -16.58
CA ASN A 316 -3.60 -14.64 -16.65
C ASN A 316 -4.39 -14.70 -15.32
N SER A 317 -4.15 -15.72 -14.50
CA SER A 317 -4.83 -15.87 -13.20
C SER A 317 -4.16 -15.08 -12.08
N ILE A 318 -2.82 -14.93 -12.13
CA ILE A 318 -2.01 -14.19 -11.15
C ILE A 318 -1.00 -13.34 -11.94
N GLY A 319 -1.08 -12.02 -11.79
CA GLY A 319 -0.32 -11.06 -12.59
C GLY A 319 -1.12 -10.46 -13.75
N GLU A 320 -2.28 -11.06 -14.10
CA GLU A 320 -3.23 -10.59 -15.14
C GLU A 320 -2.66 -10.60 -16.56
N ILE A 321 -1.47 -11.15 -16.75
CA ILE A 321 -0.75 -11.24 -18.02
C ILE A 321 -0.12 -12.63 -18.15
N GLU A 322 -0.27 -13.23 -19.32
CA GLU A 322 0.53 -14.41 -19.69
C GLU A 322 1.93 -13.97 -20.10
N TYR A 323 2.95 -14.34 -19.29
CA TYR A 323 4.34 -13.94 -19.54
C TYR A 323 4.94 -14.74 -20.70
N ASN A 324 4.46 -14.46 -21.90
CA ASN A 324 4.86 -15.11 -23.14
C ASN A 324 6.03 -14.36 -23.84
N GLN A 325 6.30 -14.69 -25.09
CA GLN A 325 7.40 -14.08 -25.86
C GLN A 325 7.23 -12.58 -26.10
N GLU A 326 5.96 -12.07 -26.15
CA GLU A 326 5.67 -10.63 -26.31
C GLU A 326 5.99 -9.84 -25.03
N GLU A 327 6.00 -10.50 -23.86
CA GLU A 327 6.25 -9.88 -22.56
C GLU A 327 7.70 -9.95 -22.11
N LYS A 328 8.52 -10.82 -22.72
CA LYS A 328 9.92 -10.98 -22.38
C LYS A 328 10.75 -9.76 -22.76
N LEU A 329 11.66 -9.41 -21.88
CA LEU A 329 12.63 -8.35 -22.11
C LEU A 329 13.78 -8.87 -22.97
N SER A 330 14.10 -8.17 -24.05
CA SER A 330 15.23 -8.42 -24.93
C SER A 330 16.36 -7.45 -24.63
N PHE A 331 17.61 -7.94 -24.59
CA PHE A 331 18.78 -7.11 -24.36
C PHE A 331 19.07 -6.19 -25.55
N GLY A 332 19.15 -4.89 -25.31
CA GLY A 332 19.45 -3.87 -26.32
C GLY A 332 20.62 -2.94 -26.00
N ALA A 333 21.13 -3.01 -24.74
CA ALA A 333 22.23 -2.16 -24.29
C ALA A 333 23.61 -2.64 -24.83
N SER A 334 24.63 -1.79 -24.73
CA SER A 334 26.02 -2.11 -25.06
C SER A 334 26.85 -2.19 -23.78
N TYR A 335 26.75 -3.30 -23.06
CA TYR A 335 27.65 -3.60 -21.93
C TYR A 335 28.67 -4.64 -22.34
N ASP A 336 29.90 -4.50 -21.85
CA ASP A 336 30.94 -5.48 -22.03
C ASP A 336 30.60 -6.75 -21.23
N GLU A 337 30.91 -7.94 -21.78
CA GLU A 337 30.74 -9.21 -21.08
C GLU A 337 31.71 -9.24 -19.87
N LYS A 338 31.17 -9.41 -18.67
CA LYS A 338 31.93 -9.68 -17.44
C LYS A 338 31.79 -11.18 -17.09
N ASN A 339 32.83 -11.73 -16.47
CA ASN A 339 32.79 -13.08 -15.95
C ASN A 339 32.00 -13.24 -14.65
N ASP A 340 31.55 -12.13 -14.04
CA ASP A 340 30.81 -12.10 -12.80
C ASP A 340 29.31 -12.24 -13.04
N SER A 341 28.60 -12.80 -12.06
CA SER A 341 27.14 -12.90 -12.10
C SER A 341 26.51 -11.52 -11.96
N ASP A 342 25.62 -11.14 -12.89
CA ASP A 342 24.88 -9.90 -12.82
C ASP A 342 23.82 -9.91 -11.69
N VAL A 343 23.41 -11.08 -11.20
CA VAL A 343 22.41 -11.27 -10.14
C VAL A 343 22.91 -12.28 -9.13
N GLU A 344 22.91 -11.90 -7.85
CA GLU A 344 23.27 -12.74 -6.74
C GLU A 344 22.10 -12.91 -5.76
N ILE A 345 21.89 -14.12 -5.27
CA ILE A 345 20.91 -14.44 -4.23
C ILE A 345 21.67 -14.80 -2.95
N LYS A 346 21.47 -14.02 -1.89
CA LYS A 346 22.04 -14.27 -0.57
C LYS A 346 20.97 -14.89 0.35
N ILE A 347 21.25 -16.06 0.88
CA ILE A 347 20.37 -16.75 1.83
C ILE A 347 21.01 -16.67 3.22
N LEU A 348 20.29 -16.08 4.16
CA LEU A 348 20.72 -15.96 5.55
C LEU A 348 20.01 -17.03 6.38
N ASP A 349 20.76 -17.92 7.02
CA ASP A 349 20.25 -18.82 8.04
C ASP A 349 20.24 -18.10 9.39
N ILE A 350 19.06 -17.94 9.96
CA ILE A 350 18.84 -17.24 11.23
C ILE A 350 18.51 -18.21 12.37
N SER A 351 18.61 -19.51 12.15
CA SER A 351 18.21 -20.54 13.13
C SER A 351 19.02 -20.50 14.45
N GLU A 352 20.23 -19.98 14.43
CA GLU A 352 21.12 -19.89 15.58
C GLU A 352 21.19 -18.49 16.22
N SER A 353 20.46 -17.50 15.70
CA SER A 353 20.47 -16.12 16.20
C SER A 353 19.32 -15.90 17.19
N GLU A 354 19.62 -15.98 18.49
CA GLU A 354 18.62 -15.85 19.56
C GLU A 354 18.18 -14.42 19.86
N ASP A 355 18.97 -13.38 19.59
CA ASP A 355 18.75 -12.01 20.10
C ASP A 355 18.57 -10.91 19.04
N ASP A 356 18.98 -11.11 17.79
CA ASP A 356 18.92 -10.06 16.77
C ASP A 356 17.70 -10.21 15.85
N GLY A 357 16.96 -9.14 15.68
CA GLY A 357 15.83 -9.13 14.73
C GLY A 357 16.28 -9.37 13.29
N MET A 358 15.44 -10.04 12.48
CA MET A 358 15.73 -10.40 11.08
C MET A 358 16.26 -9.20 10.25
N ASN A 359 15.69 -8.01 10.42
CA ASN A 359 16.14 -6.80 9.71
C ASN A 359 17.59 -6.42 10.03
N VAL A 360 18.00 -6.56 11.30
CA VAL A 360 19.33 -6.20 11.78
C VAL A 360 20.37 -7.12 11.15
N LEU A 361 20.09 -8.43 11.10
CA LEU A 361 20.99 -9.41 10.49
C LEU A 361 21.13 -9.19 8.99
N GLU A 362 20.03 -8.92 8.31
CA GLU A 362 20.00 -8.63 6.88
C GLU A 362 20.75 -7.32 6.58
N ALA A 363 20.52 -6.27 7.36
CA ALA A 363 21.22 -4.99 7.24
C ALA A 363 22.74 -5.12 7.45
N ARG A 364 23.18 -5.92 8.43
CA ARG A 364 24.61 -6.23 8.64
C ARG A 364 25.23 -6.99 7.48
N CYS A 365 24.48 -7.93 6.89
CA CYS A 365 24.95 -8.64 5.71
C CYS A 365 25.14 -7.67 4.53
N ILE A 366 24.17 -6.78 4.31
CA ILE A 366 24.23 -5.77 3.26
C ILE A 366 25.37 -4.78 3.50
N ALA A 367 25.57 -4.34 4.74
CA ALA A 367 26.67 -3.45 5.10
C ALA A 367 28.04 -4.09 4.78
N LYS A 368 28.21 -5.39 5.04
CA LYS A 368 29.45 -6.13 4.68
C LYS A 368 29.65 -6.19 3.17
N ILE A 369 28.59 -6.45 2.39
CA ILE A 369 28.66 -6.50 0.91
C ILE A 369 29.10 -5.13 0.37
N ILE A 370 28.49 -4.03 0.85
CA ILE A 370 28.82 -2.66 0.40
C ILE A 370 30.28 -2.34 0.79
N ALA A 371 30.68 -2.63 2.03
CA ALA A 371 32.06 -2.38 2.50
C ALA A 371 33.08 -3.16 1.69
N GLN A 372 32.80 -4.41 1.35
CA GLN A 372 33.65 -5.24 0.51
C GLN A 372 33.81 -4.66 -0.90
N MET A 373 32.70 -4.32 -1.59
CA MET A 373 32.73 -3.78 -2.95
C MET A 373 33.48 -2.43 -3.00
N ILE A 374 33.31 -1.58 -2.00
CA ILE A 374 34.05 -0.32 -1.89
C ILE A 374 35.54 -0.58 -1.63
N GLY A 375 35.88 -1.53 -0.73
CA GLY A 375 37.25 -1.87 -0.39
C GLY A 375 38.04 -2.52 -1.54
N GLU A 376 37.36 -3.29 -2.37
CA GLU A 376 37.90 -3.94 -3.58
C GLU A 376 37.95 -3.01 -4.79
N ASN A 377 37.49 -1.75 -4.69
CA ASN A 377 37.33 -0.81 -5.79
C ASN A 377 36.55 -1.41 -6.96
N TYR A 378 35.41 -2.05 -6.66
CA TYR A 378 34.59 -2.69 -7.69
C TYR A 378 34.25 -1.68 -8.80
N GLU A 379 34.49 -2.07 -10.05
CA GLU A 379 34.28 -1.18 -11.20
C GLU A 379 32.87 -1.25 -11.75
N ILE A 380 32.26 -0.10 -11.97
CA ILE A 380 30.97 0.07 -12.64
C ILE A 380 31.17 0.89 -13.94
N LYS A 381 30.28 0.66 -14.92
CA LYS A 381 30.18 1.49 -16.10
C LYS A 381 28.98 2.44 -15.96
N SER A 382 29.26 3.71 -15.88
CA SER A 382 28.25 4.78 -15.82
C SER A 382 28.52 5.76 -16.96
N GLU A 383 27.51 6.11 -17.75
CA GLU A 383 27.63 7.06 -18.88
C GLU A 383 28.82 6.78 -19.82
N ASN A 384 29.08 5.49 -20.13
CA ASN A 384 30.23 5.01 -20.92
C ASN A 384 31.62 5.19 -20.27
N VAL A 385 31.70 5.59 -19.00
CA VAL A 385 32.94 5.68 -18.23
C VAL A 385 33.00 4.55 -17.23
N VAL A 386 34.12 3.83 -17.19
CA VAL A 386 34.43 2.83 -16.15
C VAL A 386 35.04 3.56 -14.98
N ARG A 387 34.47 3.41 -13.78
CA ARG A 387 34.95 4.03 -12.55
C ARG A 387 34.73 3.12 -11.35
N PRO A 388 35.48 3.29 -10.25
CA PRO A 388 35.20 2.63 -8.99
C PRO A 388 33.80 3.00 -8.47
N VAL A 389 33.18 2.04 -7.78
CA VAL A 389 31.89 2.23 -7.14
C VAL A 389 32.00 3.21 -5.95
N THR A 390 30.97 4.01 -5.75
CA THR A 390 30.83 4.93 -4.62
C THR A 390 29.53 4.63 -3.84
N TYR A 391 29.37 5.17 -2.64
CA TYR A 391 28.16 4.93 -1.83
C TYR A 391 26.88 5.38 -2.54
N GLY A 392 26.93 6.42 -3.37
CA GLY A 392 25.79 6.92 -4.14
C GLY A 392 25.29 5.97 -5.23
N ASP A 393 26.08 4.97 -5.59
CA ASP A 393 25.73 3.97 -6.60
C ASP A 393 24.86 2.84 -6.06
N PHE A 394 24.74 2.72 -4.73
CA PHE A 394 23.95 1.68 -4.08
C PHE A 394 22.55 2.17 -3.73
N CYS A 395 21.56 1.34 -4.07
CA CYS A 395 20.19 1.51 -3.61
C CYS A 395 19.68 0.25 -2.93
N ILE A 396 19.21 0.38 -1.69
CA ILE A 396 18.53 -0.70 -0.96
C ILE A 396 17.02 -0.50 -1.14
N LEU A 397 16.38 -1.45 -1.80
CA LEU A 397 14.96 -1.45 -2.09
C LEU A 397 14.20 -2.25 -1.05
N LEU A 398 13.21 -1.61 -0.43
CA LEU A 398 12.29 -2.21 0.54
C LEU A 398 10.85 -2.15 0.02
N ARG A 399 10.04 -3.15 0.34
CA ARG A 399 8.59 -3.08 0.05
C ARG A 399 7.92 -1.91 0.81
N SER A 400 8.38 -1.64 2.04
CA SER A 400 7.95 -0.51 2.87
C SER A 400 9.10 -0.03 3.74
N THR A 401 9.33 1.27 3.76
CA THR A 401 10.40 1.91 4.54
C THR A 401 9.98 2.22 5.98
N ASN A 402 8.72 2.55 6.24
CA ASN A 402 8.22 3.10 7.50
C ASN A 402 8.56 2.29 8.77
N LYS A 403 8.66 0.97 8.68
CA LYS A 403 8.92 0.11 9.86
C LYS A 403 10.34 -0.48 9.90
N HIS A 404 11.06 -0.42 8.79
CA HIS A 404 12.25 -1.25 8.60
C HIS A 404 13.50 -0.46 8.27
N ALA A 405 13.38 0.66 7.59
CA ALA A 405 14.52 1.42 7.13
C ALA A 405 15.41 1.95 8.28
N ALA A 406 14.84 2.22 9.45
CA ALA A 406 15.58 2.67 10.61
C ALA A 406 16.65 1.64 11.08
N ASP A 407 16.32 0.34 11.01
CA ASP A 407 17.26 -0.73 11.34
C ASP A 407 18.42 -0.75 10.34
N PHE A 408 18.12 -0.59 9.04
CA PHE A 408 19.13 -0.55 7.98
C PHE A 408 20.03 0.68 8.11
N VAL A 409 19.45 1.87 8.34
CA VAL A 409 20.24 3.11 8.56
C VAL A 409 21.20 2.94 9.73
N LYS A 410 20.69 2.43 10.87
CA LYS A 410 21.48 2.23 12.07
C LYS A 410 22.66 1.27 11.86
N GLU A 411 22.42 0.13 11.24
CA GLU A 411 23.47 -0.88 11.01
C GLU A 411 24.51 -0.41 9.98
N LEU A 412 24.11 0.31 8.93
CA LEU A 412 25.02 0.95 7.98
C LEU A 412 25.89 2.01 8.66
N GLU A 413 25.29 2.86 9.49
CA GLU A 413 26.03 3.87 10.28
C GLU A 413 27.05 3.25 11.24
N LEU A 414 26.70 2.14 11.92
CA LEU A 414 27.63 1.39 12.79
C LEU A 414 28.84 0.86 12.02
N CYS A 415 28.68 0.58 10.73
CA CYS A 415 29.77 0.18 9.84
C CYS A 415 30.47 1.38 9.17
N GLY A 416 30.15 2.62 9.53
CA GLY A 416 30.72 3.84 8.94
C GLY A 416 30.27 4.12 7.51
N ILE A 417 29.18 3.50 7.04
CA ILE A 417 28.62 3.68 5.70
C ILE A 417 27.58 4.81 5.74
N PRO A 418 27.79 5.92 5.02
CA PRO A 418 26.83 7.01 4.96
C PRO A 418 25.58 6.53 4.25
N SER A 419 24.43 6.66 4.87
CA SER A 419 23.17 6.21 4.33
C SER A 419 22.08 7.26 4.49
N TRP A 420 21.10 7.22 3.59
CA TRP A 420 19.91 8.04 3.64
C TRP A 420 18.67 7.18 3.42
N SER A 421 17.66 7.43 4.20
CA SER A 421 16.38 6.76 4.04
C SER A 421 15.27 7.76 3.77
N ASP A 422 14.41 7.35 2.87
CA ASP A 422 13.14 7.94 2.54
C ASP A 422 12.05 7.74 3.61
N THR A 423 12.41 7.34 4.83
CA THR A 423 11.43 7.26 5.91
C THR A 423 10.88 8.63 6.23
N SER A 424 9.60 8.82 5.98
CA SER A 424 8.85 9.84 6.66
C SER A 424 8.76 9.46 8.14
N ASN A 425 9.77 9.81 8.95
CA ASN A 425 9.49 10.03 10.36
C ASN A 425 8.33 11.02 10.35
N SER A 426 7.18 10.65 10.96
CA SER A 426 6.07 11.59 11.05
C SER A 426 6.64 12.93 11.47
N PHE A 427 6.52 13.94 10.64
CA PHE A 427 7.04 15.29 10.90
C PHE A 427 6.72 15.73 12.33
N PHE A 428 5.48 15.51 12.76
CA PHE A 428 5.01 15.85 14.09
C PHE A 428 5.59 14.97 15.20
N GLY A 429 6.07 13.75 14.88
CA GLY A 429 6.70 12.82 15.81
C GLY A 429 8.20 13.06 16.02
N THR A 430 8.84 13.96 15.26
CA THR A 430 10.24 14.30 15.48
C THR A 430 10.44 15.01 16.82
N ALA A 431 11.57 14.77 17.48
CA ALA A 431 11.81 15.25 18.84
C ALA A 431 11.68 16.77 18.95
N GLU A 432 12.24 17.51 17.98
CA GLU A 432 12.21 18.97 17.95
C GLU A 432 10.78 19.52 17.78
N ILE A 433 9.96 18.89 16.94
CA ILE A 433 8.57 19.32 16.70
C ILE A 433 7.67 18.89 17.86
N SER A 434 7.81 17.64 18.34
CA SER A 434 7.05 17.13 19.49
C SER A 434 7.26 17.98 20.76
N THR A 435 8.49 18.47 20.97
CA THR A 435 8.80 19.38 22.08
C THR A 435 8.02 20.70 21.97
N ILE A 436 8.02 21.32 20.79
CA ILE A 436 7.29 22.59 20.57
C ILE A 436 5.79 22.38 20.62
N LEU A 437 5.28 21.30 20.03
CA LEU A 437 3.84 20.97 20.12
C LEU A 437 3.40 20.71 21.56
N SER A 438 4.25 20.04 22.36
CA SER A 438 3.98 19.86 23.79
C SER A 438 3.96 21.21 24.53
N LEU A 439 4.87 22.12 24.20
CA LEU A 439 4.88 23.48 24.77
C LEU A 439 3.61 24.25 24.37
N LEU A 440 3.18 24.20 23.12
CA LEU A 440 1.94 24.81 22.67
C LEU A 440 0.73 24.21 23.39
N LYS A 441 0.69 22.88 23.58
CA LYS A 441 -0.38 22.18 24.32
C LYS A 441 -0.50 22.67 25.77
N ILE A 442 0.62 22.89 26.48
CA ILE A 442 0.60 23.37 27.87
C ILE A 442 0.32 24.89 27.98
N ILE A 443 0.66 25.65 26.96
CA ILE A 443 0.24 27.07 26.86
C ILE A 443 -1.29 27.15 26.76
N ASP A 444 -1.91 26.31 25.96
CA ASP A 444 -3.37 26.21 25.83
C ASP A 444 -3.99 25.65 27.12
N ASN A 445 -3.57 24.46 27.55
CA ASN A 445 -4.04 23.79 28.76
C ASN A 445 -2.89 23.17 29.57
N PRO A 446 -2.46 23.81 30.69
CA PRO A 446 -1.29 23.36 31.45
C PRO A 446 -1.54 22.12 32.33
N ILE A 447 -2.77 21.63 32.44
CA ILE A 447 -3.14 20.49 33.31
C ILE A 447 -2.83 19.14 32.65
N GLN A 448 -2.23 19.12 31.46
CA GLN A 448 -1.86 17.90 30.73
C GLN A 448 -0.48 17.42 31.21
N ASP A 449 -0.43 16.37 32.02
CA ASP A 449 0.79 15.90 32.67
C ASP A 449 1.86 15.41 31.67
N ILE A 450 1.47 14.68 30.59
CA ILE A 450 2.43 14.15 29.60
C ILE A 450 3.11 15.27 28.81
N PRO A 451 2.41 16.22 28.17
CA PRO A 451 3.03 17.37 27.52
C PRO A 451 3.86 18.23 28.50
N LEU A 452 3.34 18.43 29.73
CA LEU A 452 4.05 19.20 30.75
C LEU A 452 5.40 18.54 31.10
N LEU A 453 5.41 17.25 31.34
CA LEU A 453 6.62 16.50 31.62
C LEU A 453 7.64 16.59 30.48
N ALA A 454 7.17 16.40 29.23
CA ALA A 454 8.03 16.51 28.05
C ALA A 454 8.69 17.88 27.93
N VAL A 455 7.96 18.94 28.24
CA VAL A 455 8.49 20.31 28.19
C VAL A 455 9.45 20.59 29.32
N LEU A 456 9.17 20.14 30.55
CA LEU A 456 10.05 20.34 31.71
C LEU A 456 11.43 19.71 31.49
N VAL A 457 11.48 18.48 30.98
CA VAL A 457 12.78 17.78 30.72
C VAL A 457 13.48 18.25 29.44
N SER A 458 12.78 19.01 28.59
CA SER A 458 13.35 19.49 27.34
C SER A 458 14.55 20.43 27.55
N PRO A 459 15.42 20.60 26.54
CA PRO A 459 16.51 21.57 26.60
C PRO A 459 16.07 23.04 26.86
N ILE A 460 14.78 23.33 26.68
CA ILE A 460 14.22 24.67 26.89
C ILE A 460 14.21 25.01 28.40
N PHE A 461 13.83 24.08 29.27
CA PHE A 461 13.67 24.30 30.69
C PHE A 461 14.63 23.48 31.56
N GLY A 462 15.13 22.34 31.08
CA GLY A 462 16.23 21.58 31.65
C GLY A 462 15.98 21.05 33.08
N PHE A 463 14.75 20.61 33.39
CA PHE A 463 14.47 19.94 34.65
C PHE A 463 15.09 18.55 34.67
N THR A 464 15.72 18.20 35.76
CA THR A 464 16.31 16.86 35.99
C THR A 464 15.27 15.90 36.57
N PRO A 465 15.49 14.58 36.49
CA PRO A 465 14.64 13.61 37.19
C PRO A 465 14.49 13.85 38.69
N ASP A 466 15.53 14.40 39.34
CA ASP A 466 15.50 14.76 40.76
C ASP A 466 14.55 15.96 41.01
N ASP A 467 14.64 17.02 40.18
CA ASP A 467 13.70 18.16 40.23
C ASP A 467 12.25 17.69 40.12
N LEU A 468 11.97 16.77 39.20
CA LEU A 468 10.63 16.22 38.98
C LEU A 468 10.14 15.37 40.15
N SER A 469 11.05 14.62 40.76
CA SER A 469 10.77 13.82 41.95
C SER A 469 10.41 14.72 43.14
N GLU A 470 11.14 15.81 43.38
CA GLU A 470 10.83 16.78 44.40
C GLU A 470 9.49 17.45 44.22
N ILE A 471 9.15 17.85 42.96
CA ILE A 471 7.84 18.39 42.62
C ILE A 471 6.74 17.36 42.93
N ARG A 472 6.93 16.10 42.56
CA ARG A 472 5.92 15.06 42.75
C ARG A 472 5.74 14.65 44.21
N VAL A 473 6.81 14.66 44.98
CA VAL A 473 6.74 14.40 46.44
C VAL A 473 5.98 15.49 47.19
N THR A 474 6.02 16.74 46.70
CA THR A 474 5.30 17.87 47.31
C THR A 474 3.76 17.65 47.32
N ASP A 475 3.24 17.00 46.30
CA ASP A 475 1.81 16.58 46.24
C ASP A 475 1.63 15.46 45.24
N LYS A 476 1.26 14.26 45.70
CA LYS A 476 1.16 13.05 44.89
C LYS A 476 -0.22 12.84 44.24
N GLU A 477 -1.25 13.49 44.76
CA GLU A 477 -2.63 13.22 44.38
C GLU A 477 -3.18 14.19 43.32
N VAL A 478 -2.52 15.33 43.10
CA VAL A 478 -2.97 16.35 42.16
C VAL A 478 -2.23 16.24 40.81
N PRO A 479 -2.80 16.80 39.70
CA PRO A 479 -2.05 16.95 38.46
C PRO A 479 -0.71 17.67 38.67
N LEU A 480 0.32 17.29 37.92
CA LEU A 480 1.69 17.77 38.07
C LEU A 480 1.81 19.31 38.09
N TYR A 481 0.98 19.99 37.31
CA TYR A 481 0.96 21.45 37.28
C TYR A 481 0.62 22.09 38.63
N PHE A 482 -0.28 21.51 39.41
CA PHE A 482 -0.62 22.03 40.74
C PHE A 482 0.47 21.71 41.76
N ALA A 483 1.11 20.55 41.68
CA ALA A 483 2.27 20.20 42.50
C ALA A 483 3.43 21.19 42.22
N LEU A 484 3.71 21.51 40.94
CA LEU A 484 4.69 22.49 40.51
C LEU A 484 4.38 23.89 41.04
N LYS A 485 3.11 24.33 41.03
CA LYS A 485 2.67 25.59 41.64
C LYS A 485 2.91 25.65 43.15
N LYS A 486 2.69 24.52 43.83
CA LYS A 486 2.94 24.38 45.26
C LYS A 486 4.45 24.48 45.59
N GLN A 487 5.26 23.78 44.81
CA GLN A 487 6.75 23.82 44.94
C GLN A 487 7.26 25.25 44.70
N ALA A 488 6.79 25.96 43.71
CA ALA A 488 7.15 27.34 43.44
C ALA A 488 6.81 28.29 44.62
N LYS A 489 5.67 28.04 45.33
CA LYS A 489 5.26 28.81 46.54
C LYS A 489 6.18 28.48 47.73
N LEU A 490 6.75 27.27 47.78
CA LEU A 490 7.73 26.89 48.80
C LEU A 490 9.12 27.50 48.57
N GLY A 491 9.34 28.25 47.52
CA GLY A 491 10.54 29.03 47.27
C GLY A 491 11.41 28.54 46.13
N ASP A 492 11.01 27.44 45.43
CA ASP A 492 11.77 26.92 44.29
C ASP A 492 11.78 27.96 43.14
N LYS A 493 12.97 28.43 42.80
CA LYS A 493 13.22 29.45 41.78
C LYS A 493 12.96 28.93 40.37
N LYS A 494 13.31 27.66 40.11
CA LYS A 494 13.18 27.03 38.80
C LYS A 494 11.72 26.84 38.45
N CYS A 495 10.93 26.32 39.37
CA CYS A 495 9.48 26.18 39.24
C CYS A 495 8.79 27.56 39.07
N ARG A 496 9.24 28.56 39.80
CA ARG A 496 8.69 29.94 39.70
C ARG A 496 8.99 30.54 38.33
N ASN A 497 10.19 30.44 37.84
CA ASN A 497 10.59 30.96 36.52
C ASN A 497 9.79 30.27 35.39
N PHE A 498 9.66 28.96 35.46
CA PHE A 498 8.84 28.19 34.50
C PHE A 498 7.40 28.71 34.46
N LEU A 499 6.76 28.87 35.60
CA LEU A 499 5.38 29.37 35.68
C LEU A 499 5.22 30.80 35.12
N LEU A 500 6.21 31.65 35.37
CA LEU A 500 6.20 33.05 34.83
C LEU A 500 6.35 33.03 33.30
N GLU A 501 7.21 32.18 32.76
CA GLU A 501 7.37 32.04 31.29
C GLU A 501 6.07 31.50 30.64
N ILE A 502 5.48 30.44 31.20
CA ILE A 502 4.22 29.89 30.67
C ILE A 502 3.10 30.91 30.74
N ASP A 503 2.96 31.67 31.84
CA ASP A 503 1.95 32.73 31.97
C ASP A 503 2.19 33.86 30.95
N ASN A 504 3.44 34.17 30.64
CA ASN A 504 3.81 35.11 29.59
C ASN A 504 3.42 34.60 28.20
N TYR A 505 3.73 33.35 27.85
CA TYR A 505 3.33 32.75 26.56
C TYR A 505 1.80 32.67 26.44
N ARG A 506 1.08 32.36 27.50
CA ARG A 506 -0.39 32.38 27.52
C ARG A 506 -0.99 33.75 27.21
N ARG A 507 -0.37 34.82 27.72
CA ARG A 507 -0.79 36.22 27.38
C ARG A 507 -0.51 36.53 25.91
N LEU A 508 0.66 36.10 25.39
CA LEU A 508 0.99 36.28 23.99
C LEU A 508 0.05 35.48 23.08
N ALA A 509 -0.30 34.23 23.43
CA ALA A 509 -1.22 33.37 22.69
C ALA A 509 -2.65 33.98 22.55
N ALA A 510 -3.05 34.85 23.50
CA ALA A 510 -4.34 35.54 23.41
C ALA A 510 -4.36 36.70 22.38
N THR A 511 -3.19 37.18 21.95
CA THR A 511 -3.06 38.38 21.11
C THR A 511 -2.35 38.14 19.78
N LEU A 512 -1.47 37.11 19.71
CA LEU A 512 -0.69 36.81 18.52
C LEU A 512 -1.26 35.64 17.73
N PRO A 513 -1.14 35.66 16.40
CA PRO A 513 -1.35 34.48 15.57
C PRO A 513 -0.38 33.35 15.93
N SER A 514 -0.76 32.10 15.63
CA SER A 514 0.01 30.90 16.00
C SER A 514 1.44 30.89 15.43
N ASP A 515 1.65 31.35 14.20
CA ASP A 515 2.97 31.46 13.59
C ASP A 515 3.89 32.46 14.32
N LYS A 516 3.32 33.60 14.75
CA LYS A 516 4.06 34.63 15.50
C LYS A 516 4.37 34.19 16.92
N LEU A 517 3.46 33.46 17.56
CA LEU A 517 3.71 32.87 18.87
C LEU A 517 4.87 31.87 18.81
N ILE A 518 4.88 30.96 17.82
CA ILE A 518 5.97 29.97 17.62
C ILE A 518 7.29 30.71 17.38
N GLN A 519 7.31 31.73 16.54
CA GLN A 519 8.50 32.56 16.30
C GLN A 519 9.03 33.18 17.61
N GLN A 520 8.16 33.78 18.42
CA GLN A 520 8.54 34.38 19.70
C GLN A 520 9.09 33.34 20.69
N ILE A 521 8.55 32.12 20.68
CA ILE A 521 9.09 31.01 21.48
C ILE A 521 10.51 30.68 21.03
N TYR A 522 10.76 30.55 19.71
CA TYR A 522 12.10 30.27 19.20
C TYR A 522 13.11 31.36 19.55
N ASP A 523 12.73 32.61 19.37
CA ASP A 523 13.60 33.77 19.64
C ASP A 523 13.96 33.90 21.13
N LYS A 524 13.01 33.69 22.03
CA LYS A 524 13.22 33.80 23.47
C LYS A 524 13.98 32.62 24.08
N THR A 525 13.70 31.41 23.60
CA THR A 525 14.32 30.20 24.17
C THR A 525 15.67 29.87 23.54
N GLY A 526 15.99 30.45 22.38
CA GLY A 526 17.16 30.06 21.59
C GLY A 526 17.11 28.62 21.10
N TYR A 527 15.92 27.99 21.08
CA TYR A 527 15.75 26.57 20.78
C TYR A 527 16.27 26.19 19.40
N THR A 528 16.17 27.09 18.42
CA THR A 528 16.72 26.89 17.08
C THR A 528 18.23 26.66 17.08
N ALA A 529 18.98 27.41 17.92
CA ALA A 529 20.42 27.24 18.05
C ALA A 529 20.77 25.90 18.73
N VAL A 530 20.01 25.52 19.77
CA VAL A 530 20.18 24.24 20.46
C VAL A 530 19.96 23.08 19.49
N VAL A 531 18.89 23.12 18.71
CA VAL A 531 18.53 22.09 17.74
C VAL A 531 19.55 22.00 16.62
N GLN A 532 20.09 23.14 16.15
CA GLN A 532 21.12 23.17 15.12
C GLN A 532 22.43 22.52 15.56
N ALA A 533 22.74 22.52 16.86
CA ALA A 533 23.92 21.87 17.42
C ALA A 533 23.77 20.36 17.64
N MET A 534 22.56 19.82 17.48
CA MET A 534 22.28 18.37 17.58
C MET A 534 22.69 17.62 16.30
N LYS A 535 22.74 16.28 16.37
CA LYS A 535 22.89 15.43 15.18
C LYS A 535 21.79 15.78 14.15
N GLU A 536 22.17 15.93 12.88
CA GLU A 536 21.27 16.38 11.80
C GLU A 536 20.66 17.77 12.00
N GLY A 537 21.37 18.67 12.66
CA GLY A 537 20.88 19.97 13.10
C GLY A 537 20.25 20.82 11.99
N GLN A 538 20.79 20.78 10.76
CA GLN A 538 20.21 21.51 9.63
C GLN A 538 18.83 20.97 9.23
N LEU A 539 18.65 19.66 9.24
CA LEU A 539 17.35 19.02 8.96
C LEU A 539 16.32 19.41 10.03
N ARG A 540 16.71 19.32 11.30
CA ARG A 540 15.85 19.71 12.43
C ARG A 540 15.48 21.19 12.40
N LEU A 541 16.42 22.06 12.03
CA LEU A 541 16.13 23.47 11.83
C LEU A 541 15.12 23.72 10.71
N ASN A 542 15.22 22.98 9.61
CA ASN A 542 14.26 23.05 8.52
C ASN A 542 12.86 22.58 8.98
N ASN A 543 12.78 21.53 9.82
CA ASN A 543 11.51 21.10 10.42
C ASN A 543 10.89 22.21 11.29
N LEU A 544 11.67 22.90 12.11
CA LEU A 544 11.17 24.02 12.91
C LEU A 544 10.63 25.17 12.03
N ARG A 545 11.30 25.46 10.91
CA ARG A 545 10.81 26.45 9.93
C ARG A 545 9.50 26.01 9.28
N LEU A 546 9.43 24.75 8.89
CA LEU A 546 8.24 24.17 8.30
C LEU A 546 7.03 24.23 9.24
N LEU A 547 7.24 24.06 10.57
CA LEU A 547 6.14 24.22 11.55
C LEU A 547 5.57 25.64 11.54
N ILE A 548 6.41 26.67 11.39
CA ILE A 548 5.95 28.06 11.25
C ILE A 548 5.10 28.24 9.98
N GLU A 549 5.51 27.60 8.86
CA GLU A 549 4.75 27.65 7.61
C GLU A 549 3.37 26.99 7.75
N TYR A 550 3.29 25.84 8.42
CA TYR A 550 2.01 25.21 8.75
C TYR A 550 1.10 26.11 9.58
N ALA A 551 1.67 26.74 10.61
CA ALA A 551 0.91 27.69 11.45
C ALA A 551 0.43 28.90 10.64
N ARG A 552 1.28 29.42 9.75
CA ARG A 552 0.92 30.55 8.86
C ARG A 552 -0.17 30.17 7.87
N ASN A 553 -0.09 29.00 7.25
CA ASN A 553 -1.08 28.51 6.30
C ASN A 553 -2.43 28.24 7.00
N TYR A 554 -2.39 27.72 8.24
CA TYR A 554 -3.58 27.56 9.06
C TYR A 554 -4.30 28.92 9.31
N GLU A 555 -3.55 29.94 9.71
CA GLU A 555 -4.11 31.30 9.93
C GLU A 555 -4.59 31.95 8.62
N ALA A 556 -3.85 31.77 7.53
CA ALA A 556 -4.21 32.27 6.19
C ALA A 556 -5.49 31.63 5.64
N SER A 557 -5.79 30.38 6.03
CA SER A 557 -7.03 29.68 5.66
C SER A 557 -8.28 30.17 6.43
N GLY A 558 -8.17 31.25 7.19
CA GLY A 558 -9.28 31.88 7.93
C GLY A 558 -9.55 31.27 9.31
N TYR A 559 -8.81 30.24 9.70
CA TYR A 559 -8.83 29.69 11.05
C TYR A 559 -7.93 30.51 11.97
N LYS A 560 -8.31 30.66 13.24
CA LYS A 560 -7.56 31.50 14.18
C LYS A 560 -7.39 30.81 15.54
N GLY A 561 -6.29 31.16 16.19
CA GLY A 561 -6.03 30.86 17.59
C GLY A 561 -5.36 29.52 17.85
N LEU A 562 -4.60 29.48 18.96
CA LEU A 562 -3.74 28.37 19.35
C LEU A 562 -4.50 27.04 19.52
N THR A 563 -5.65 27.06 20.19
CA THR A 563 -6.47 25.84 20.42
C THR A 563 -6.91 25.20 19.10
N GLY A 564 -7.30 26.02 18.13
CA GLY A 564 -7.69 25.56 16.80
C GLY A 564 -6.51 24.95 16.05
N PHE A 565 -5.34 25.57 16.11
CA PHE A 565 -4.12 25.07 15.50
C PHE A 565 -3.68 23.71 16.10
N ILE A 566 -3.72 23.58 17.45
CA ILE A 566 -3.42 22.31 18.12
C ILE A 566 -4.36 21.19 17.65
N ARG A 567 -5.66 21.47 17.57
CA ARG A 567 -6.65 20.50 17.06
C ARG A 567 -6.41 20.12 15.60
N PHE A 568 -6.02 21.09 14.77
CA PHE A 568 -5.68 20.87 13.37
C PHE A 568 -4.47 19.92 13.27
N VAL A 569 -3.40 20.18 14.02
CA VAL A 569 -2.22 19.29 14.05
C VAL A 569 -2.59 17.90 14.55
N SER A 570 -3.36 17.77 15.64
CA SER A 570 -3.78 16.46 16.15
C SER A 570 -4.59 15.65 15.13
N ARG A 571 -5.44 16.29 14.34
CA ARG A 571 -6.16 15.60 13.25
C ARG A 571 -5.23 15.14 12.13
N LEU A 572 -4.22 15.93 11.78
CA LEU A 572 -3.20 15.52 10.80
C LEU A 572 -2.40 14.31 11.30
N GLU A 573 -2.05 14.29 12.59
CA GLU A 573 -1.38 13.14 13.23
C GLU A 573 -2.27 11.88 13.19
N GLU A 574 -3.55 11.99 13.55
CA GLU A 574 -4.51 10.88 13.55
C GLU A 574 -4.74 10.31 12.14
N GLN A 575 -4.81 11.18 11.13
CA GLN A 575 -5.02 10.79 9.74
C GLN A 575 -3.75 10.19 9.10
N LYS A 576 -2.62 10.14 9.83
CA LYS A 576 -1.31 9.75 9.28
C LYS A 576 -1.03 10.47 7.96
N ALA A 577 -1.45 11.73 7.87
CA ALA A 577 -1.14 12.55 6.73
C ALA A 577 0.38 12.57 6.59
N ASP A 578 0.91 11.96 5.53
CA ASP A 578 2.33 11.92 5.21
C ASP A 578 2.80 13.35 4.88
N ILE A 579 2.98 14.12 5.96
CA ILE A 579 3.68 15.39 5.88
C ILE A 579 5.16 15.00 5.92
N ALA A 580 5.75 14.88 4.74
CA ALA A 580 7.15 14.59 4.61
C ALA A 580 7.95 15.67 5.37
N ALA A 581 8.68 15.27 6.39
CA ALA A 581 9.78 16.08 6.89
C ALA A 581 10.64 16.47 5.68
N SER A 582 11.21 17.66 5.65
CA SER A 582 11.97 18.19 4.50
C SER A 582 13.27 17.40 4.28
N ASN A 583 13.14 16.13 3.90
CA ASN A 583 14.26 15.22 3.63
C ASN A 583 14.85 15.46 2.23
N SER A 584 15.10 16.70 1.86
CA SER A 584 15.83 17.00 0.63
C SER A 584 17.34 16.81 0.88
N ILE A 585 17.86 15.65 0.51
CA ILE A 585 19.28 15.53 0.22
C ILE A 585 19.54 16.18 -1.13
N SER A 586 20.68 16.90 -1.26
CA SER A 586 21.15 17.34 -2.57
C SER A 586 21.28 16.10 -3.48
N GLU A 587 20.79 16.18 -4.71
CA GLU A 587 20.80 15.07 -5.68
C GLU A 587 22.18 14.44 -5.91
N GLY A 588 23.26 15.11 -5.50
CA GLY A 588 24.65 14.67 -5.63
C GLY A 588 25.30 14.10 -4.37
N ALA A 589 24.57 13.84 -3.27
CA ALA A 589 25.17 13.31 -2.05
C ALA A 589 25.66 11.87 -2.23
N ASN A 590 26.93 11.60 -1.89
CA ASN A 590 27.51 10.26 -1.94
C ASN A 590 27.10 9.41 -0.74
N VAL A 591 25.86 8.91 -0.74
CA VAL A 591 25.25 8.12 0.32
C VAL A 591 24.50 6.93 -0.24
N VAL A 592 24.45 5.82 0.49
CA VAL A 592 23.61 4.66 0.17
C VAL A 592 22.14 5.06 0.34
N LYS A 593 21.35 4.89 -0.72
CA LYS A 593 19.92 5.23 -0.70
C LYS A 593 19.09 4.04 -0.24
N ILE A 594 18.22 4.25 0.74
CA ILE A 594 17.25 3.26 1.23
C ILE A 594 15.86 3.79 0.91
N MET A 595 15.15 3.14 -0.01
CA MET A 595 13.84 3.63 -0.46
C MET A 595 12.84 2.51 -0.70
N SER A 596 11.57 2.87 -0.80
CA SER A 596 10.54 1.91 -1.20
C SER A 596 10.59 1.64 -2.70
N ILE A 597 10.21 0.41 -3.10
CA ILE A 597 10.10 0.04 -4.52
C ILE A 597 9.18 1.01 -5.29
N HIS A 598 8.10 1.49 -4.66
CA HIS A 598 7.20 2.47 -5.29
C HIS A 598 7.88 3.80 -5.65
N ARG A 599 8.77 4.28 -4.79
CA ARG A 599 9.51 5.52 -5.03
C ARG A 599 10.70 5.35 -5.97
N SER A 600 11.20 4.12 -6.13
CA SER A 600 12.27 3.83 -7.10
C SER A 600 11.77 3.70 -8.54
N LYS A 601 10.44 3.59 -8.75
CA LYS A 601 9.88 3.54 -10.11
C LYS A 601 10.29 4.77 -10.92
N GLY A 602 10.82 4.55 -12.12
CA GLY A 602 11.35 5.61 -12.97
C GLY A 602 12.81 6.03 -12.68
N LEU A 603 13.39 5.58 -11.56
CA LEU A 603 14.80 5.81 -11.23
C LEU A 603 15.67 4.63 -11.70
N GLU A 604 16.98 4.88 -11.76
CA GLU A 604 17.97 3.84 -12.07
C GLU A 604 19.18 3.95 -11.16
N PHE A 605 19.72 2.81 -10.78
CA PHE A 605 20.88 2.70 -9.89
C PHE A 605 21.84 1.66 -10.42
N PRO A 606 23.17 1.92 -10.37
CA PRO A 606 24.18 0.94 -10.79
C PRO A 606 24.12 -0.38 -10.03
N ILE A 607 23.83 -0.33 -8.71
CA ILE A 607 23.76 -1.51 -7.84
C ILE A 607 22.47 -1.43 -7.01
N CYS A 608 21.55 -2.36 -7.27
CA CYS A 608 20.30 -2.50 -6.52
C CYS A 608 20.38 -3.70 -5.57
N ILE A 609 19.98 -3.51 -4.33
CA ILE A 609 19.90 -4.56 -3.30
C ILE A 609 18.44 -4.68 -2.87
N LEU A 610 17.77 -5.75 -3.29
CA LEU A 610 16.42 -6.03 -2.87
C LEU A 610 16.42 -6.76 -1.53
N ALA A 611 15.92 -6.10 -0.49
CA ALA A 611 15.92 -6.61 0.87
C ALA A 611 14.52 -7.02 1.34
N ASN A 612 14.44 -7.79 2.42
CA ASN A 612 13.21 -8.32 3.02
C ASN A 612 12.40 -9.27 2.10
N CYS A 613 13.06 -10.02 1.20
CA CYS A 613 12.40 -10.91 0.25
C CYS A 613 11.68 -12.11 0.91
N SER A 614 12.03 -12.49 2.13
CA SER A 614 11.39 -13.60 2.87
C SER A 614 10.06 -13.24 3.53
N ARG A 615 9.64 -11.98 3.51
CA ARG A 615 8.42 -11.53 4.17
C ARG A 615 7.17 -11.93 3.41
N LYS A 616 6.16 -12.32 4.19
CA LYS A 616 4.82 -12.55 3.64
C LYS A 616 4.18 -11.24 3.22
N PHE A 617 3.40 -11.29 2.15
CA PHE A 617 2.59 -10.16 1.70
C PHE A 617 1.56 -9.78 2.76
N ASN A 618 1.42 -8.50 3.03
CA ASN A 618 0.39 -8.00 3.96
C ASN A 618 -1.00 -8.21 3.35
N LYS A 619 -1.88 -8.80 4.17
CA LYS A 619 -3.30 -8.91 3.87
C LYS A 619 -4.06 -8.04 4.87
N ASP A 620 -3.90 -6.72 4.74
CA ASP A 620 -4.67 -5.80 5.58
C ASP A 620 -6.03 -5.58 4.93
N VAL A 621 -7.06 -6.07 5.61
CA VAL A 621 -8.43 -6.02 5.12
C VAL A 621 -9.24 -5.17 6.09
N GLY A 622 -9.50 -3.91 5.72
CA GLY A 622 -10.37 -3.02 6.47
C GLY A 622 -11.78 -3.58 6.73
N ASP A 623 -12.53 -2.92 7.59
CA ASP A 623 -13.92 -3.30 7.88
C ASP A 623 -14.83 -3.15 6.66
N ILE A 624 -14.58 -2.17 5.82
CA ILE A 624 -15.29 -1.92 4.56
C ILE A 624 -14.32 -2.22 3.42
N LEU A 625 -14.74 -3.09 2.51
CA LEU A 625 -14.03 -3.40 1.27
C LEU A 625 -14.67 -2.60 0.13
N LEU A 626 -13.83 -2.01 -0.73
CA LEU A 626 -14.30 -1.27 -1.91
C LEU A 626 -13.70 -1.92 -3.16
N HIS A 627 -14.56 -2.28 -4.11
CA HIS A 627 -14.14 -2.90 -5.35
C HIS A 627 -14.76 -2.17 -6.55
N PRO A 628 -13.97 -1.77 -7.58
CA PRO A 628 -14.47 -0.99 -8.71
C PRO A 628 -15.63 -1.65 -9.45
N ALA A 629 -15.54 -2.95 -9.69
CA ALA A 629 -16.56 -3.70 -10.41
C ALA A 629 -17.70 -4.21 -9.52
N LEU A 630 -17.40 -4.64 -8.27
CA LEU A 630 -18.37 -5.33 -7.40
C LEU A 630 -19.04 -4.40 -6.37
N GLY A 631 -18.50 -3.21 -6.14
CA GLY A 631 -19.06 -2.28 -5.15
C GLY A 631 -18.51 -2.50 -3.71
N PRO A 632 -19.21 -2.00 -2.68
CA PRO A 632 -18.77 -2.08 -1.30
C PRO A 632 -19.10 -3.43 -0.67
N GLY A 633 -18.15 -4.01 0.08
CA GLY A 633 -18.30 -5.22 0.90
C GLY A 633 -18.27 -4.89 2.38
N ILE A 634 -19.38 -5.13 3.10
CA ILE A 634 -19.49 -4.86 4.53
C ILE A 634 -19.82 -6.12 5.30
N LYS A 635 -19.47 -6.13 6.60
CA LYS A 635 -19.91 -7.16 7.55
C LYS A 635 -21.28 -6.77 8.11
N LEU A 636 -22.13 -7.74 8.37
CA LEU A 636 -23.38 -7.52 9.08
C LEU A 636 -23.17 -7.68 10.60
N LEU A 637 -23.99 -6.97 11.36
CA LEU A 637 -24.06 -7.06 12.81
C LEU A 637 -25.40 -7.71 13.19
N ASP A 638 -25.31 -8.88 13.82
CA ASP A 638 -26.44 -9.51 14.48
C ASP A 638 -26.60 -8.86 15.86
N TYR A 639 -27.59 -7.99 15.98
CA TYR A 639 -27.85 -7.26 17.22
C TYR A 639 -28.40 -8.12 18.36
N GLU A 640 -29.06 -9.25 18.05
CA GLU A 640 -29.60 -10.14 19.07
C GLU A 640 -28.47 -10.91 19.78
N ASN A 641 -27.49 -11.38 19.01
CA ASN A 641 -26.36 -12.14 19.53
C ASN A 641 -25.08 -11.31 19.68
N MET A 642 -25.12 -10.01 19.40
CA MET A 642 -23.98 -9.08 19.42
C MET A 642 -22.76 -9.62 18.64
N ARG A 643 -23.00 -10.24 17.50
CA ARG A 643 -21.97 -10.87 16.66
C ARG A 643 -21.83 -10.16 15.32
N LYS A 644 -20.61 -9.84 14.94
CA LYS A 644 -20.27 -9.34 13.62
C LYS A 644 -19.88 -10.52 12.74
N TYR A 645 -20.54 -10.70 11.61
CA TYR A 645 -20.28 -11.81 10.70
C TYR A 645 -20.05 -11.34 9.26
N THR A 646 -19.34 -12.16 8.47
CA THR A 646 -19.10 -11.92 7.05
C THR A 646 -20.23 -12.51 6.22
N THR A 647 -20.58 -11.86 5.14
CA THR A 647 -21.57 -12.32 4.17
C THR A 647 -20.89 -12.92 2.95
N PHE A 648 -21.58 -13.78 2.20
CA PHE A 648 -21.05 -14.35 0.96
C PHE A 648 -20.62 -13.25 -0.05
N GLN A 649 -21.36 -12.16 -0.10
CA GLN A 649 -21.05 -10.97 -0.91
C GLN A 649 -19.71 -10.35 -0.53
N ARG A 650 -19.47 -10.14 0.77
CA ARG A 650 -18.20 -9.60 1.23
C ARG A 650 -17.04 -10.57 0.99
N ASP A 651 -17.29 -11.87 1.15
CA ASP A 651 -16.28 -12.89 0.90
C ASP A 651 -15.91 -12.95 -0.59
N ALA A 652 -16.88 -12.82 -1.51
CA ALA A 652 -16.63 -12.70 -2.96
C ALA A 652 -15.75 -11.48 -3.28
N ILE A 653 -16.11 -10.31 -2.75
CA ILE A 653 -15.33 -9.07 -2.94
C ILE A 653 -13.91 -9.25 -2.38
N LYS A 654 -13.79 -9.84 -1.19
CA LYS A 654 -12.49 -10.08 -0.57
C LYS A 654 -11.59 -10.97 -1.41
N LEU A 655 -12.13 -12.04 -1.96
CA LEU A 655 -11.36 -12.98 -2.79
C LEU A 655 -10.83 -12.32 -4.06
N ASP A 656 -11.62 -11.46 -4.70
CA ASP A 656 -11.15 -10.74 -5.89
C ASP A 656 -10.13 -9.66 -5.54
N ILE A 657 -10.32 -8.93 -4.43
CA ILE A 657 -9.32 -7.99 -3.90
C ILE A 657 -8.01 -8.71 -3.55
N ASP A 658 -8.06 -9.85 -2.85
CA ASP A 658 -6.87 -10.63 -2.49
C ASP A 658 -6.11 -11.12 -3.75
N LYS A 659 -6.85 -11.52 -4.81
CA LYS A 659 -6.27 -11.91 -6.10
C LYS A 659 -5.58 -10.73 -6.79
N LYS A 660 -6.24 -9.56 -6.85
CA LYS A 660 -5.67 -8.34 -7.43
C LYS A 660 -4.47 -7.84 -6.64
N ALA A 661 -4.54 -7.88 -5.31
CA ALA A 661 -3.41 -7.52 -4.45
C ALA A 661 -2.20 -8.44 -4.69
N MET A 662 -2.40 -9.74 -4.86
CA MET A 662 -1.32 -10.67 -5.22
C MET A 662 -0.72 -10.34 -6.59
N SER A 663 -1.56 -10.01 -7.57
CA SER A 663 -1.11 -9.58 -8.90
C SER A 663 -0.30 -8.28 -8.84
N GLU A 664 -0.71 -7.34 -8.01
CA GLU A 664 0.03 -6.09 -7.79
C GLU A 664 1.38 -6.35 -7.09
N GLU A 665 1.45 -7.22 -6.08
CA GLU A 665 2.72 -7.59 -5.42
C GLU A 665 3.71 -8.25 -6.40
N LEU A 666 3.23 -9.05 -7.34
CA LEU A 666 4.10 -9.58 -8.42
C LEU A 666 4.63 -8.46 -9.33
N ARG A 667 3.80 -7.48 -9.67
CA ARG A 667 4.23 -6.31 -10.44
C ARG A 667 5.21 -5.44 -9.66
N VAL A 668 5.01 -5.28 -8.36
CA VAL A 668 5.97 -4.59 -7.47
C VAL A 668 7.32 -5.31 -7.48
N LEU A 669 7.33 -6.64 -7.40
CA LEU A 669 8.57 -7.42 -7.52
C LEU A 669 9.21 -7.24 -8.91
N TYR A 670 8.41 -7.19 -9.98
CA TYR A 670 8.91 -6.96 -11.33
C TYR A 670 9.62 -5.61 -11.48
N VAL A 671 9.05 -4.56 -10.90
CA VAL A 671 9.66 -3.21 -10.89
C VAL A 671 10.96 -3.19 -10.08
N ALA A 672 11.04 -3.97 -9.00
CA ALA A 672 12.23 -4.04 -8.16
C ALA A 672 13.41 -4.76 -8.82
N MET A 673 13.13 -5.69 -9.75
CA MET A 673 14.12 -6.47 -10.51
C MET A 673 14.49 -5.82 -11.85
#